data_e4f9f4320f99e50c86e9e678c47a27ff
#
_entry.id   e4f9f4320f99e50c86e9e678c47a27ff
#
_cell.length_a   1.000
_cell.length_b   1.000
_cell.length_c   1.000
_cell.angle_alpha   90.00
_cell.angle_beta   90.00
_cell.angle_gamma   90.00
#
_symmetry.space_group_name_H-M   'P 1'
#
loop_
_entity.id
_entity.type
_entity.pdbx_description
1 polymer ?
#
loop_
_entity_poly.entity_id
_entity_poly.type
_entity_poly.pdbx_seq_one_letter_code
_entity_poly.pdbx_strand_id
1 'polypeptide(L)'
;MRIPTGAVLLACAAATAQGQTGVRDARLAPGVPHVLATQRAANISDVRYTLTLDLTHADSAPGAVTVRFRQPRVQDVILDFRGSGVSRIRANGVELPVTASSWNRAHIRVPASAVRAGENEVQVMFTAPIAAAGASIIRSRDASDGQDYLYTLLVPSDANLLFPCFDQPDLKARVTLRIEAPRAWSVLANGAATRVDTTERTLRHQFTETQPISTYLIAFAAGPYAKVSQRRALARGAAPTPVTMWARASRMKEAEADSLIAMNTDALQWLGDWFGVTYPFGKYDFLLAPAFPFGGMEHPGAVFYNEQSFIYRERPTTSQLLGRQATVFHEVAHQWFGDYVTMRWFDDLWLKEGFATYMAAKMQAAIAPESTPWKTFYLRNKPVAYGTDATAGTTPVWQALDNLEQAKSNYGPIVYNKAPGVLRQLDYLVGDSVFQRGIRAFLREHPYGNATWRDLLRAVGTASGRDLTQFGQQWILRPGMPIVSQQLRSANGRITRLALTQRPAQPTLSGNAPWLMRTSVLLYYTDATPVRIPVEITKTVTEVTAARGLRTPDFVFANDGDYGYAIVLPDSASTSWLLEHVGEVKDATLRAMLWGALWDQVREATLPPASFADAAMRALPLERDEQIAGALTSRLLTATQRYGRGGLRQTLQPRVERLLLSGAADTSRSYGQRKSQLDALIGSTSNAFMPTRMLDTLDRWLDGDSAAGLPLRAPTRWAIVTRLVAERHPSANARLQAEVVRDSSSEGKRQAFVAAAAAPDSATKARYFARWFNDSTLNEEWVTSSLRAFHDDDQDVITRRYLVPSLDTLPWVQRNRRIFFLGAWLSAAIGGQVAPEALAQVDAWLAANPQLGADLRRKVLQARDELERTVRIRTAYPTGGPRSTVHSDRF
;
A
#
# COMPACT_ATOMS: atom_id res chain seq x y z
N MET A 1 -29.68 -24.53 -39.42
CA MET A 1 -28.86 -23.44 -39.97
C MET A 1 -27.69 -23.24 -39.03
N ARG A 2 -26.51 -23.74 -39.39
CA ARG A 2 -25.31 -23.77 -38.59
C ARG A 2 -24.53 -22.47 -38.82
N ILE A 3 -24.17 -21.75 -37.73
CA ILE A 3 -23.28 -20.59 -37.74
C ILE A 3 -21.95 -21.08 -37.19
N PRO A 4 -20.81 -20.84 -37.82
CA PRO A 4 -19.52 -21.34 -37.36
C PRO A 4 -18.88 -20.44 -36.33
N THR A 5 -18.36 -21.07 -35.30
CA THR A 5 -17.46 -20.50 -34.29
C THR A 5 -16.11 -20.16 -34.96
N GLY A 6 -15.83 -18.86 -35.10
CA GLY A 6 -14.51 -18.38 -35.52
C GLY A 6 -13.56 -18.34 -34.33
N ALA A 7 -12.63 -19.26 -34.24
CA ALA A 7 -11.48 -19.22 -33.37
C ALA A 7 -10.46 -18.21 -33.91
N VAL A 8 -10.14 -17.15 -33.15
CA VAL A 8 -9.01 -16.27 -33.43
C VAL A 8 -7.75 -16.98 -32.92
N LEU A 9 -7.08 -17.70 -33.79
CA LEU A 9 -5.72 -18.22 -33.60
C LEU A 9 -4.73 -17.04 -33.77
N LEU A 10 -4.09 -16.64 -32.70
CA LEU A 10 -2.84 -15.87 -32.77
C LEU A 10 -1.76 -16.81 -33.33
N ALA A 11 -1.40 -16.62 -34.61
CA ALA A 11 -0.27 -17.29 -35.22
C ALA A 11 1.04 -16.75 -34.62
N CYS A 12 1.66 -17.51 -33.70
CA CYS A 12 3.07 -17.37 -33.41
C CYS A 12 3.86 -17.97 -34.60
N ALA A 13 4.35 -17.11 -35.49
CA ALA A 13 5.34 -17.50 -36.48
C ALA A 13 6.63 -17.90 -35.72
N ALA A 14 6.88 -19.19 -35.62
CA ALA A 14 8.18 -19.73 -35.26
C ALA A 14 9.14 -19.52 -36.45
N ALA A 15 9.90 -18.43 -36.43
CA ALA A 15 11.06 -18.30 -37.28
C ALA A 15 12.20 -19.12 -36.66
N THR A 16 12.47 -20.28 -37.21
CA THR A 16 13.70 -21.04 -36.98
C THR A 16 14.88 -20.28 -37.58
N ALA A 17 15.51 -19.43 -36.76
CA ALA A 17 16.81 -18.88 -37.06
C ALA A 17 17.87 -19.78 -36.43
N GLN A 18 18.46 -20.65 -37.22
CA GLN A 18 19.77 -21.24 -36.94
C GLN A 18 20.82 -20.13 -37.02
N GLY A 19 21.62 -20.00 -35.96
CA GLY A 19 22.87 -19.28 -36.09
C GLY A 19 23.26 -18.51 -34.82
N GLN A 20 24.30 -18.99 -34.17
CA GLN A 20 25.18 -18.38 -33.16
C GLN A 20 24.58 -18.19 -31.75
N THR A 21 24.84 -19.14 -30.90
CA THR A 21 24.81 -19.02 -29.44
C THR A 21 25.96 -18.13 -28.97
N GLY A 22 25.91 -16.84 -29.31
CA GLY A 22 26.65 -15.83 -28.55
C GLY A 22 26.01 -15.72 -27.17
N VAL A 23 26.80 -15.88 -26.12
CA VAL A 23 26.38 -15.61 -24.75
C VAL A 23 25.79 -14.21 -24.72
N ARG A 24 24.46 -14.09 -24.57
CA ARG A 24 23.81 -12.78 -24.46
C ARG A 24 24.36 -12.08 -23.22
N ASP A 25 24.88 -10.87 -23.37
CA ASP A 25 25.37 -10.06 -22.26
C ASP A 25 24.24 -9.83 -21.23
N ALA A 26 24.36 -10.48 -20.07
CA ALA A 26 23.34 -10.42 -19.02
C ALA A 26 23.07 -8.99 -18.51
N ARG A 27 24.01 -8.07 -18.73
CA ARG A 27 23.86 -6.65 -18.39
C ARG A 27 22.84 -5.92 -19.26
N LEU A 28 22.58 -6.44 -20.46
CA LEU A 28 21.66 -5.86 -21.45
C LEU A 28 20.27 -6.53 -21.44
N ALA A 29 20.00 -7.37 -20.45
CA ALA A 29 18.65 -7.93 -20.26
C ALA A 29 17.65 -6.81 -19.91
N PRO A 30 16.34 -6.97 -20.26
CA PRO A 30 15.32 -5.98 -19.91
C PRO A 30 15.29 -5.66 -18.40
N GLY A 31 14.87 -4.46 -18.06
CA GLY A 31 14.92 -3.94 -16.70
C GLY A 31 16.32 -3.43 -16.31
N VAL A 32 16.64 -3.41 -15.03
CA VAL A 32 17.98 -3.08 -14.52
C VAL A 32 18.50 -4.30 -13.76
N PRO A 33 19.34 -5.14 -14.38
CA PRO A 33 19.92 -6.30 -13.72
C PRO A 33 20.84 -5.90 -12.56
N HIS A 34 20.82 -6.62 -11.45
CA HIS A 34 21.68 -6.35 -10.29
C HIS A 34 23.17 -6.43 -10.64
N VAL A 35 23.55 -7.33 -11.56
CA VAL A 35 24.94 -7.41 -12.06
C VAL A 35 25.37 -6.10 -12.76
N LEU A 36 24.49 -5.47 -13.55
CA LEU A 36 24.76 -4.18 -14.18
C LEU A 36 24.87 -3.07 -13.13
N ALA A 37 23.92 -3.03 -12.19
CA ALA A 37 23.91 -2.04 -11.12
C ALA A 37 25.17 -2.10 -10.25
N THR A 38 25.60 -3.30 -9.85
CA THR A 38 26.83 -3.53 -9.07
C THR A 38 28.06 -3.06 -9.83
N GLN A 39 28.17 -3.38 -11.13
CA GLN A 39 29.29 -2.94 -11.96
C GLN A 39 29.33 -1.40 -12.07
N ARG A 40 28.17 -0.75 -12.26
CA ARG A 40 28.08 0.71 -12.33
C ARG A 40 28.50 1.36 -11.01
N ALA A 41 27.94 0.89 -9.88
CA ALA A 41 28.26 1.41 -8.56
C ALA A 41 29.75 1.33 -8.22
N ALA A 42 30.45 0.31 -8.75
CA ALA A 42 31.90 0.14 -8.55
C ALA A 42 32.77 1.02 -9.46
N ASN A 43 32.21 1.57 -10.56
CA ASN A 43 33.01 2.26 -11.58
C ASN A 43 32.49 3.68 -11.92
N ILE A 44 31.30 4.08 -11.49
CA ILE A 44 30.71 5.39 -11.83
C ILE A 44 30.49 6.21 -10.55
N SER A 45 30.86 7.47 -10.60
CA SER A 45 30.68 8.43 -9.51
C SER A 45 30.39 9.85 -10.05
N ASP A 46 30.05 10.79 -9.14
CA ASP A 46 29.81 12.20 -9.43
C ASP A 46 28.81 12.44 -10.56
N VAL A 47 27.69 11.70 -10.54
CA VAL A 47 26.68 11.77 -11.60
C VAL A 47 25.90 13.07 -11.53
N ARG A 48 25.77 13.75 -12.69
CA ARG A 48 24.95 14.95 -12.86
C ARG A 48 24.11 14.83 -14.11
N TYR A 49 22.82 15.16 -13.99
CA TYR A 49 21.89 15.24 -15.11
C TYR A 49 21.50 16.70 -15.36
N THR A 50 21.62 17.14 -16.62
CA THR A 50 20.92 18.33 -17.11
C THR A 50 19.84 17.84 -18.06
N LEU A 51 18.58 17.89 -17.61
CA LEU A 51 17.42 17.35 -18.31
C LEU A 51 16.56 18.50 -18.83
N THR A 52 16.32 18.52 -20.15
CA THR A 52 15.42 19.47 -20.82
C THR A 52 14.24 18.69 -21.40
N LEU A 53 13.01 19.16 -21.17
CA LEU A 53 11.77 18.56 -21.68
C LEU A 53 10.88 19.62 -22.30
N ASP A 54 10.24 19.27 -23.41
CA ASP A 54 9.18 20.04 -24.06
C ASP A 54 7.81 19.37 -23.79
N LEU A 55 6.96 20.03 -23.03
CA LEU A 55 5.61 19.57 -22.66
C LEU A 55 4.51 20.25 -23.49
N THR A 56 4.84 20.84 -24.62
CA THR A 56 3.86 21.48 -25.52
C THR A 56 3.12 20.49 -26.43
N HIS A 57 3.58 19.26 -26.50
CA HIS A 57 2.97 18.19 -27.27
C HIS A 57 1.98 17.36 -26.43
N ALA A 58 0.91 16.91 -27.08
CA ALA A 58 -0.19 16.23 -26.36
C ALA A 58 0.24 14.87 -25.77
N ASP A 59 0.89 14.01 -26.56
CA ASP A 59 1.12 12.59 -26.23
C ASP A 59 2.60 12.24 -26.08
N SER A 60 3.49 13.23 -26.16
CA SER A 60 4.93 13.01 -26.09
C SER A 60 5.65 14.21 -25.50
N ALA A 61 6.79 13.97 -24.90
CA ALA A 61 7.74 14.97 -24.43
C ALA A 61 9.09 14.75 -25.13
N PRO A 62 9.38 15.47 -26.23
CA PRO A 62 10.73 15.57 -26.75
C PRO A 62 11.66 16.15 -25.68
N GLY A 63 12.88 15.59 -25.59
CA GLY A 63 13.81 16.01 -24.57
C GLY A 63 15.26 15.78 -24.93
N ALA A 64 16.11 16.37 -24.14
CA ALA A 64 17.55 16.18 -24.19
C ALA A 64 18.11 16.02 -22.77
N VAL A 65 18.99 15.06 -22.60
CA VAL A 65 19.74 14.89 -21.34
C VAL A 65 21.22 14.97 -21.62
N THR A 66 21.93 15.71 -20.75
CA THR A 66 23.39 15.66 -20.64
C THR A 66 23.72 14.94 -19.33
N VAL A 67 24.38 13.79 -19.45
CA VAL A 67 24.84 12.97 -18.34
C VAL A 67 26.33 13.19 -18.13
N ARG A 68 26.75 13.79 -17.02
CA ARG A 68 28.15 13.93 -16.63
C ARG A 68 28.44 12.99 -15.49
N PHE A 69 29.60 12.32 -15.55
CA PHE A 69 30.03 11.36 -14.55
C PHE A 69 31.54 11.15 -14.60
N ARG A 70 32.09 10.53 -13.55
CA ARG A 70 33.47 10.07 -13.48
C ARG A 70 33.55 8.57 -13.49
N GLN A 71 34.55 8.02 -14.21
CA GLN A 71 34.91 6.61 -14.14
C GLN A 71 36.42 6.42 -14.07
N PRO A 72 36.97 5.62 -13.14
CA PRO A 72 38.42 5.40 -13.05
C PRO A 72 38.96 4.45 -14.13
N ARG A 73 38.08 3.55 -14.66
CA ARG A 73 38.44 2.54 -15.66
C ARG A 73 37.60 2.71 -16.91
N VAL A 74 38.27 2.71 -18.08
CA VAL A 74 37.57 2.78 -19.36
C VAL A 74 36.85 1.46 -19.65
N GLN A 75 35.54 1.54 -19.76
CA GLN A 75 34.66 0.42 -20.12
C GLN A 75 33.40 0.96 -20.79
N ASP A 76 32.64 0.09 -21.44
CA ASP A 76 31.33 0.46 -21.99
C ASP A 76 30.44 1.06 -20.90
N VAL A 77 29.79 2.16 -21.25
CA VAL A 77 28.78 2.80 -20.38
C VAL A 77 27.40 2.41 -20.90
N ILE A 78 26.58 1.91 -20.03
CA ILE A 78 25.21 1.49 -20.36
C ILE A 78 24.25 2.44 -19.59
N LEU A 79 23.40 3.16 -20.30
CA LEU A 79 22.31 3.95 -19.74
C LEU A 79 21.01 3.18 -19.96
N ASP A 80 20.07 3.30 -19.02
CA ASP A 80 18.74 2.67 -19.13
C ASP A 80 17.81 3.64 -19.85
N PHE A 81 17.07 3.16 -20.87
CA PHE A 81 16.06 3.96 -21.53
C PHE A 81 15.05 3.10 -22.30
N ARG A 82 13.78 3.23 -21.90
CA ARG A 82 12.61 2.54 -22.49
C ARG A 82 11.57 3.52 -23.05
N GLY A 83 11.97 4.78 -23.33
CA GLY A 83 11.08 5.78 -23.90
C GLY A 83 10.72 5.49 -25.36
N SER A 84 9.99 6.41 -25.99
CA SER A 84 9.43 6.21 -27.34
C SER A 84 10.48 6.26 -28.45
N GLY A 85 11.56 7.04 -28.30
CA GLY A 85 12.57 7.21 -29.35
C GLY A 85 13.88 7.80 -28.86
N VAL A 86 14.96 7.49 -29.56
CA VAL A 86 16.28 8.13 -29.47
C VAL A 86 16.60 8.66 -30.85
N SER A 87 16.93 9.96 -30.98
CA SER A 87 17.27 10.61 -32.26
C SER A 87 18.74 10.94 -32.38
N ARG A 88 19.47 11.08 -31.25
CA ARG A 88 20.88 11.44 -31.25
C ARG A 88 21.59 10.93 -30.01
N ILE A 89 22.83 10.44 -30.16
CA ILE A 89 23.72 10.08 -29.05
C ILE A 89 25.09 10.73 -29.35
N ARG A 90 25.66 11.46 -28.38
CA ARG A 90 27.00 12.06 -28.46
C ARG A 90 27.76 11.77 -27.18
N ALA A 91 28.97 11.27 -27.27
CA ALA A 91 29.84 11.00 -26.13
C ALA A 91 31.16 11.74 -26.25
N ASN A 92 31.52 12.56 -25.25
CA ASN A 92 32.75 13.39 -25.21
C ASN A 92 32.99 14.17 -26.51
N GLY A 93 31.93 14.69 -27.13
CA GLY A 93 32.00 15.43 -28.36
C GLY A 93 31.93 14.59 -29.65
N VAL A 94 31.98 13.25 -29.55
CA VAL A 94 31.89 12.33 -30.68
C VAL A 94 30.45 11.89 -30.91
N GLU A 95 29.96 11.98 -32.14
CA GLU A 95 28.65 11.51 -32.56
C GLU A 95 28.65 9.99 -32.68
N LEU A 96 27.66 9.33 -32.09
CA LEU A 96 27.48 7.87 -32.17
C LEU A 96 26.25 7.53 -33.00
N PRO A 97 26.30 6.49 -33.88
CA PRO A 97 25.13 6.11 -34.68
C PRO A 97 24.03 5.53 -33.76
N VAL A 98 22.79 5.91 -34.05
CA VAL A 98 21.61 5.32 -33.40
C VAL A 98 21.19 4.08 -34.16
N THR A 99 21.55 2.90 -33.62
CA THR A 99 21.28 1.59 -34.19
C THR A 99 20.72 0.64 -33.12
N ALA A 100 20.29 -0.54 -33.54
CA ALA A 100 19.84 -1.57 -32.58
C ALA A 100 20.97 -2.03 -31.59
N SER A 101 22.24 -1.86 -31.97
CA SER A 101 23.39 -2.17 -31.13
C SER A 101 23.73 -1.05 -30.13
N SER A 102 23.38 0.19 -30.43
CA SER A 102 23.56 1.33 -29.51
C SER A 102 22.33 1.58 -28.64
N TRP A 103 21.12 1.20 -29.12
CA TRP A 103 19.89 1.27 -28.31
C TRP A 103 18.97 0.07 -28.60
N ASN A 104 18.85 -0.84 -27.64
CA ASN A 104 18.06 -2.07 -27.76
C ASN A 104 16.62 -1.96 -27.23
N ARG A 105 16.08 -0.74 -27.06
CA ARG A 105 14.78 -0.42 -26.45
C ARG A 105 14.71 -0.58 -24.92
N ALA A 106 15.78 -1.03 -24.30
CA ALA A 106 15.93 -1.09 -22.83
C ALA A 106 17.16 -0.29 -22.37
N HIS A 107 18.25 -0.37 -23.14
CA HIS A 107 19.55 0.22 -22.80
C HIS A 107 20.19 0.95 -23.97
N ILE A 108 20.87 2.03 -23.66
CA ILE A 108 21.78 2.75 -24.56
C ILE A 108 23.21 2.36 -24.20
N ARG A 109 23.94 1.76 -25.14
CA ARG A 109 25.34 1.38 -24.99
C ARG A 109 26.23 2.43 -25.60
N VAL A 110 27.10 3.05 -24.79
CA VAL A 110 28.20 3.92 -25.22
C VAL A 110 29.48 3.09 -25.16
N PRO A 111 30.14 2.84 -26.30
CA PRO A 111 31.31 1.94 -26.32
C PRO A 111 32.52 2.55 -25.61
N ALA A 112 33.41 1.70 -25.10
CA ALA A 112 34.62 2.09 -24.40
C ALA A 112 35.52 3.03 -25.23
N SER A 113 35.50 2.92 -26.55
CA SER A 113 36.25 3.80 -27.46
C SER A 113 35.77 5.26 -27.47
N ALA A 114 34.54 5.54 -27.01
CA ALA A 114 33.96 6.88 -26.94
C ALA A 114 34.05 7.52 -25.56
N VAL A 115 34.55 6.78 -24.56
CA VAL A 115 34.70 7.24 -23.17
C VAL A 115 36.15 7.19 -22.69
N ARG A 116 36.47 7.84 -21.58
CA ARG A 116 37.83 7.94 -21.03
C ARG A 116 37.83 7.71 -19.51
N ALA A 117 39.00 7.46 -18.98
CA ALA A 117 39.22 7.53 -17.53
C ALA A 117 39.08 9.00 -17.06
N GLY A 118 38.44 9.19 -15.91
CA GLY A 118 38.11 10.54 -15.41
C GLY A 118 36.74 11.01 -15.83
N GLU A 119 36.59 12.26 -16.17
CA GLU A 119 35.31 12.92 -16.49
C GLU A 119 34.82 12.56 -17.88
N ASN A 120 33.53 12.24 -17.96
CA ASN A 120 32.83 11.93 -19.20
C ASN A 120 31.53 12.73 -19.29
N GLU A 121 31.13 13.00 -20.54
CA GLU A 121 29.83 13.61 -20.88
C GLU A 121 29.16 12.82 -21.99
N VAL A 122 27.92 12.42 -21.76
CA VAL A 122 27.05 11.77 -22.75
C VAL A 122 25.80 12.62 -22.93
N GLN A 123 25.50 13.00 -24.18
CA GLN A 123 24.30 13.74 -24.55
C GLN A 123 23.39 12.83 -25.37
N VAL A 124 22.10 12.80 -24.99
CA VAL A 124 21.09 12.01 -25.72
C VAL A 124 19.88 12.91 -25.99
N MET A 125 19.43 12.93 -27.24
CA MET A 125 18.13 13.49 -27.63
C MET A 125 17.14 12.33 -27.74
N PHE A 126 16.00 12.47 -27.06
CA PHE A 126 15.03 11.39 -26.90
C PHE A 126 13.60 11.90 -26.94
N THR A 127 12.63 10.98 -26.92
CA THR A 127 11.21 11.27 -26.75
C THR A 127 10.65 10.36 -25.67
N ALA A 128 9.98 10.95 -24.67
CA ALA A 128 9.23 10.25 -23.62
C ALA A 128 7.72 10.26 -23.93
N PRO A 129 6.96 9.22 -23.56
CA PRO A 129 5.51 9.19 -23.73
C PRO A 129 4.81 10.00 -22.62
N ILE A 130 3.69 10.64 -22.98
CA ILE A 130 2.70 11.22 -22.06
C ILE A 130 1.41 10.42 -22.23
N ALA A 131 0.87 9.84 -21.14
CA ALA A 131 -0.33 9.03 -21.22
C ALA A 131 -1.12 9.05 -19.90
N ALA A 132 -2.37 8.61 -19.94
CA ALA A 132 -3.19 8.45 -18.73
C ALA A 132 -2.70 7.31 -17.82
N ALA A 133 -2.02 6.30 -18.38
CA ALA A 133 -1.42 5.19 -17.66
C ALA A 133 -0.23 4.60 -18.43
N GLY A 134 0.66 3.88 -17.74
CA GLY A 134 1.79 3.16 -18.36
C GLY A 134 2.98 4.04 -18.79
N ALA A 135 2.92 5.35 -18.62
CA ALA A 135 4.00 6.29 -18.89
C ALA A 135 4.55 6.89 -17.58
N SER A 136 5.75 7.44 -17.63
CA SER A 136 6.33 8.16 -16.48
C SER A 136 5.78 9.58 -16.32
N ILE A 137 5.30 10.19 -17.40
CA ILE A 137 4.52 11.43 -17.36
C ILE A 137 3.04 11.04 -17.44
N ILE A 138 2.35 11.17 -16.33
CA ILE A 138 0.91 10.86 -16.23
C ILE A 138 0.11 12.10 -16.61
N ARG A 139 -0.87 11.93 -17.52
CA ARG A 139 -1.84 12.95 -17.88
C ARG A 139 -3.19 12.66 -17.23
N SER A 140 -3.70 13.62 -16.47
CA SER A 140 -5.06 13.62 -15.93
C SER A 140 -5.86 14.77 -16.51
N ARG A 141 -6.92 14.46 -17.26
CA ARG A 141 -7.84 15.46 -17.78
C ARG A 141 -8.95 15.73 -16.79
N ASP A 142 -9.12 16.98 -16.39
CA ASP A 142 -10.23 17.39 -15.52
C ASP A 142 -11.50 17.65 -16.35
N ALA A 143 -12.60 16.97 -16.01
CA ALA A 143 -13.89 17.17 -16.68
C ALA A 143 -14.55 18.50 -16.32
N SER A 144 -14.15 19.13 -15.21
CA SER A 144 -14.76 20.36 -14.70
C SER A 144 -14.27 21.61 -15.44
N ASP A 145 -13.00 21.65 -15.82
CA ASP A 145 -12.37 22.77 -16.52
C ASP A 145 -11.87 22.42 -17.94
N GLY A 146 -11.93 21.13 -18.31
CA GLY A 146 -11.47 20.65 -19.60
C GLY A 146 -9.96 20.71 -19.79
N GLN A 147 -9.17 20.93 -18.73
CA GLN A 147 -7.72 21.10 -18.79
C GLN A 147 -6.98 19.80 -18.51
N ASP A 148 -5.73 19.73 -18.99
CA ASP A 148 -4.80 18.64 -18.72
C ASP A 148 -3.84 19.01 -17.59
N TYR A 149 -3.62 18.06 -16.68
CA TYR A 149 -2.70 18.16 -15.57
C TYR A 149 -1.70 17.02 -15.66
N LEU A 150 -0.42 17.36 -15.73
CA LEU A 150 0.67 16.40 -15.85
C LEU A 150 1.43 16.29 -14.53
N TYR A 151 1.90 15.09 -14.23
CA TYR A 151 2.87 14.84 -13.15
C TYR A 151 3.72 13.60 -13.47
N THR A 152 4.93 13.54 -12.89
CA THR A 152 5.79 12.37 -13.00
C THR A 152 5.54 11.36 -11.88
N LEU A 153 5.78 10.08 -12.18
CA LEU A 153 5.80 9.01 -11.21
C LEU A 153 6.80 7.94 -11.65
N LEU A 154 7.97 7.91 -10.98
CA LEU A 154 9.16 7.17 -11.45
C LEU A 154 9.53 5.97 -10.58
N VAL A 155 8.88 5.80 -9.43
CA VAL A 155 9.13 4.68 -8.50
C VAL A 155 8.59 3.35 -9.07
N PRO A 156 9.30 2.22 -8.93
CA PRO A 156 10.61 2.04 -8.30
C PRO A 156 11.80 2.32 -9.24
N SER A 157 11.67 2.11 -10.55
CA SER A 157 12.72 2.27 -11.56
C SER A 157 12.10 2.56 -12.93
N ASP A 158 11.25 3.58 -12.98
CA ASP A 158 10.58 4.04 -14.20
C ASP A 158 11.14 5.41 -14.68
N ALA A 159 12.27 5.88 -14.10
CA ALA A 159 12.97 7.06 -14.63
C ALA A 159 13.50 6.82 -16.04
N ASN A 160 13.87 5.60 -16.36
CA ASN A 160 14.26 5.17 -17.70
C ASN A 160 13.13 5.20 -18.75
N LEU A 161 11.86 5.37 -18.35
CA LEU A 161 10.76 5.70 -19.26
C LEU A 161 10.69 7.20 -19.57
N LEU A 162 11.25 8.04 -18.69
CA LEU A 162 11.26 9.49 -18.83
C LEU A 162 12.48 9.96 -19.61
N PHE A 163 13.67 9.51 -19.23
CA PHE A 163 14.93 9.95 -19.84
C PHE A 163 16.06 8.92 -19.70
N PRO A 164 17.08 8.94 -20.58
CA PRO A 164 18.26 8.10 -20.45
C PRO A 164 19.05 8.39 -19.17
N CYS A 165 19.21 7.39 -18.29
CA CYS A 165 19.86 7.55 -16.98
C CYS A 165 20.49 6.25 -16.47
N PHE A 166 21.18 6.32 -15.34
CA PHE A 166 21.57 5.18 -14.53
C PHE A 166 20.43 4.93 -13.52
N ASP A 167 19.46 4.13 -13.88
CA ASP A 167 18.20 3.99 -13.11
C ASP A 167 18.33 2.99 -11.96
N GLN A 168 19.17 3.34 -11.00
CA GLN A 168 19.40 2.55 -9.78
C GLN A 168 19.53 3.47 -8.55
N PRO A 169 19.15 3.01 -7.35
CA PRO A 169 19.05 3.89 -6.18
C PRO A 169 20.40 4.34 -5.62
N ASP A 170 21.47 3.59 -5.84
CA ASP A 170 22.80 3.84 -5.26
C ASP A 170 23.74 4.64 -6.18
N LEU A 171 23.26 5.09 -7.33
CA LEU A 171 23.91 6.12 -8.14
C LEU A 171 23.14 7.44 -8.04
N LYS A 172 23.18 8.06 -6.86
CA LYS A 172 22.56 9.35 -6.64
C LYS A 172 23.20 10.42 -7.52
N ALA A 173 22.37 11.31 -8.03
CA ALA A 173 22.81 12.36 -8.96
C ALA A 173 22.28 13.73 -8.53
N ARG A 174 23.01 14.79 -8.93
CA ARG A 174 22.53 16.16 -8.93
C ARG A 174 21.79 16.42 -10.23
N VAL A 175 20.61 17.03 -10.17
CA VAL A 175 19.72 17.19 -11.32
C VAL A 175 19.40 18.67 -11.53
N THR A 176 19.69 19.18 -12.71
CA THR A 176 19.20 20.46 -13.19
C THR A 176 18.10 20.22 -14.21
N LEU A 177 16.88 20.66 -13.92
CA LEU A 177 15.73 20.48 -14.78
C LEU A 177 15.40 21.78 -15.53
N ARG A 178 15.06 21.66 -16.82
CA ARG A 178 14.55 22.71 -17.69
C ARG A 178 13.29 22.21 -18.37
N ILE A 179 12.19 22.96 -18.26
CA ILE A 179 10.89 22.54 -18.81
C ILE A 179 10.32 23.67 -19.64
N GLU A 180 10.00 23.39 -20.90
CA GLU A 180 9.18 24.24 -21.74
C GLU A 180 7.73 23.74 -21.64
N ALA A 181 6.79 24.65 -21.32
CA ALA A 181 5.37 24.34 -21.12
C ALA A 181 4.47 25.42 -21.74
N PRO A 182 3.19 25.13 -22.06
CA PRO A 182 2.23 26.13 -22.50
C PRO A 182 2.19 27.33 -21.55
N ARG A 183 2.03 28.55 -22.08
CA ARG A 183 2.08 29.79 -21.31
C ARG A 183 1.12 29.87 -20.13
N ALA A 184 -0.04 29.20 -20.24
CA ALA A 184 -1.05 29.14 -19.20
C ALA A 184 -0.71 28.15 -18.07
N TRP A 185 0.36 27.37 -18.19
CA TRP A 185 0.71 26.34 -17.23
C TRP A 185 1.73 26.84 -16.18
N SER A 186 1.56 26.36 -14.96
CA SER A 186 2.55 26.46 -13.91
C SER A 186 3.35 25.16 -13.83
N VAL A 187 4.62 25.23 -13.42
CA VAL A 187 5.49 24.06 -13.28
C VAL A 187 6.06 23.99 -11.87
N LEU A 188 5.88 22.86 -11.20
CA LEU A 188 6.52 22.46 -9.95
C LEU A 188 7.63 21.46 -10.27
N ALA A 189 8.79 21.55 -9.59
CA ALA A 189 9.85 20.55 -9.66
C ALA A 189 10.56 20.40 -8.30
N ASN A 190 11.50 19.42 -8.17
CA ASN A 190 12.31 19.25 -6.96
C ASN A 190 13.05 20.54 -6.56
N GLY A 191 13.72 21.19 -7.51
CA GLY A 191 14.42 22.44 -7.30
C GLY A 191 13.49 23.66 -7.28
N ALA A 192 13.96 24.79 -6.77
CA ALA A 192 13.29 26.07 -6.89
C ALA A 192 13.45 26.65 -8.31
N ALA A 193 12.41 27.31 -8.84
CA ALA A 193 12.51 28.01 -10.11
C ALA A 193 13.48 29.19 -9.97
N THR A 194 14.51 29.25 -10.84
CA THR A 194 15.53 30.31 -10.86
C THR A 194 15.29 31.32 -11.98
N ARG A 195 14.70 30.84 -13.08
CA ARG A 195 14.45 31.67 -14.25
C ARG A 195 13.23 31.15 -15.00
N VAL A 196 12.41 32.07 -15.49
CA VAL A 196 11.27 31.76 -16.37
C VAL A 196 11.37 32.74 -17.56
N ASP A 197 11.69 32.20 -18.73
CA ASP A 197 11.73 32.96 -19.99
C ASP A 197 10.40 32.81 -20.70
N THR A 198 9.82 33.91 -21.08
CA THR A 198 8.51 33.96 -21.77
C THR A 198 8.69 34.11 -23.28
N THR A 199 8.03 33.23 -24.05
CA THR A 199 7.81 33.38 -25.48
C THR A 199 6.34 33.74 -25.73
N GLU A 200 5.95 33.91 -27.00
CA GLU A 200 4.55 34.20 -27.33
C GLU A 200 3.59 33.10 -26.85
N ARG A 201 3.99 31.82 -26.91
CA ARG A 201 3.15 30.65 -26.69
C ARG A 201 3.58 29.80 -25.50
N THR A 202 4.83 29.90 -25.04
CA THR A 202 5.42 29.00 -24.04
C THR A 202 6.12 29.76 -22.92
N LEU A 203 6.31 29.07 -21.80
CA LEU A 203 7.22 29.45 -20.71
C LEU A 203 8.33 28.41 -20.61
N ARG A 204 9.58 28.86 -20.52
CA ARG A 204 10.77 28.03 -20.28
C ARG A 204 11.20 28.20 -18.83
N HIS A 205 10.95 27.20 -18.02
CA HIS A 205 11.32 27.16 -16.61
C HIS A 205 12.69 26.53 -16.43
N GLN A 206 13.57 27.17 -15.66
CA GLN A 206 14.83 26.60 -15.20
C GLN A 206 14.79 26.49 -13.68
N PHE A 207 15.26 25.35 -13.16
CA PHE A 207 15.26 25.03 -11.73
C PHE A 207 16.68 24.93 -11.18
N THR A 208 16.84 25.17 -9.86
CA THR A 208 18.12 24.96 -9.15
C THR A 208 18.54 23.50 -9.25
N GLU A 209 19.86 23.27 -9.30
CA GLU A 209 20.41 21.92 -9.15
C GLU A 209 20.02 21.33 -7.79
N THR A 210 19.58 20.07 -7.76
CA THR A 210 19.21 19.38 -6.53
C THR A 210 20.43 18.97 -5.70
N GLN A 211 20.23 18.64 -4.43
CA GLN A 211 21.16 17.77 -3.70
C GLN A 211 21.19 16.39 -4.37
N PRO A 212 22.19 15.53 -4.07
CA PRO A 212 22.24 14.19 -4.64
C PRO A 212 20.98 13.38 -4.26
N ILE A 213 20.20 12.99 -5.26
CA ILE A 213 18.98 12.17 -5.12
C ILE A 213 19.02 10.97 -6.08
N SER A 214 18.33 9.90 -5.71
CA SER A 214 18.14 8.75 -6.61
C SER A 214 17.20 9.11 -7.76
N THR A 215 17.33 8.45 -8.90
CA THR A 215 16.56 8.76 -10.11
C THR A 215 15.04 8.66 -9.92
N TYR A 216 14.55 7.71 -9.10
CA TYR A 216 13.13 7.54 -8.84
C TYR A 216 12.49 8.73 -8.08
N LEU A 217 13.30 9.60 -7.49
CA LEU A 217 12.88 10.81 -6.74
C LEU A 217 12.80 12.07 -7.59
N ILE A 218 13.20 12.01 -8.88
CA ILE A 218 13.10 13.16 -9.78
C ILE A 218 11.63 13.41 -10.08
N ALA A 219 11.19 14.64 -9.88
CA ALA A 219 9.79 14.98 -10.00
C ALA A 219 9.55 16.32 -10.66
N PHE A 220 8.51 16.39 -11.46
CA PHE A 220 7.84 17.61 -11.85
C PHE A 220 6.32 17.41 -11.99
N ALA A 221 5.58 18.51 -11.87
CA ALA A 221 4.19 18.60 -12.27
C ALA A 221 3.99 19.84 -13.13
N ALA A 222 3.16 19.77 -14.16
CA ALA A 222 2.88 20.86 -15.08
C ALA A 222 1.40 20.90 -15.47
N GLY A 223 0.82 22.10 -15.48
CA GLY A 223 -0.60 22.29 -15.79
C GLY A 223 -1.11 23.63 -15.25
N PRO A 224 -2.39 23.95 -15.44
CA PRO A 224 -3.00 25.15 -14.87
C PRO A 224 -3.33 24.95 -13.36
N TYR A 225 -2.31 24.51 -12.61
CA TYR A 225 -2.45 24.34 -11.17
C TYR A 225 -2.60 25.69 -10.45
N ALA A 226 -3.56 25.76 -9.53
CA ALA A 226 -3.61 26.82 -8.53
C ALA A 226 -2.63 26.53 -7.38
N LYS A 227 -2.20 27.57 -6.68
CA LYS A 227 -1.24 27.45 -5.59
C LYS A 227 -1.54 28.40 -4.43
N VAL A 228 -1.24 27.94 -3.21
CA VAL A 228 -1.27 28.72 -1.99
C VAL A 228 0.11 28.64 -1.36
N SER A 229 0.73 29.79 -1.06
CA SER A 229 2.08 29.84 -0.45
C SER A 229 2.01 30.52 0.90
N GLN A 230 2.72 29.95 1.88
CA GLN A 230 2.93 30.54 3.19
C GLN A 230 4.42 30.55 3.53
N ARG A 231 4.85 31.51 4.34
CA ARG A 231 6.20 31.48 4.90
C ARG A 231 6.22 30.66 6.17
N ARG A 232 6.97 29.56 6.19
CA ARG A 232 7.10 28.65 7.32
C ARG A 232 8.57 28.32 7.60
N ALA A 233 8.91 28.13 8.85
CA ALA A 233 10.22 27.60 9.23
C ALA A 233 10.23 26.08 8.99
N LEU A 234 11.23 25.57 8.28
CA LEU A 234 11.37 24.12 8.01
C LEU A 234 12.19 23.41 9.11
N ALA A 235 12.79 24.17 10.00
CA ALA A 235 13.46 23.68 11.21
C ALA A 235 13.20 24.66 12.34
N ARG A 236 13.27 24.19 13.60
CA ARG A 236 13.10 25.04 14.76
C ARG A 236 14.16 26.16 14.77
N GLY A 237 13.71 27.40 14.92
CA GLY A 237 14.60 28.58 14.93
C GLY A 237 15.14 29.00 13.56
N ALA A 238 14.81 28.30 12.47
CA ALA A 238 15.21 28.69 11.11
C ALA A 238 14.36 29.87 10.61
N ALA A 239 14.94 30.66 9.68
CA ALA A 239 14.20 31.71 8.99
C ALA A 239 13.04 31.14 8.17
N PRO A 240 11.83 31.73 8.22
CA PRO A 240 10.72 31.26 7.43
C PRO A 240 11.01 31.34 5.91
N THR A 241 10.76 30.25 5.20
CA THR A 241 10.87 30.11 3.73
C THR A 241 9.49 29.89 3.11
N PRO A 242 9.30 30.21 1.83
CA PRO A 242 8.04 29.86 1.14
C PRO A 242 7.83 28.34 1.12
N VAL A 243 6.64 27.91 1.52
CA VAL A 243 6.12 26.55 1.36
C VAL A 243 4.84 26.66 0.55
N THR A 244 4.75 25.94 -0.55
CA THR A 244 3.64 26.08 -1.51
C THR A 244 2.90 24.78 -1.66
N MET A 245 1.57 24.84 -1.44
CA MET A 245 0.64 23.79 -1.81
C MET A 245 0.11 24.05 -3.22
N TRP A 246 0.07 23.00 -4.02
CA TRP A 246 -0.44 22.99 -5.39
C TRP A 246 -1.65 22.05 -5.49
N ALA A 247 -2.69 22.48 -6.22
CA ALA A 247 -3.86 21.63 -6.52
C ALA A 247 -4.50 22.06 -7.84
N ARG A 248 -5.40 21.25 -8.39
CA ARG A 248 -6.21 21.67 -9.54
C ARG A 248 -6.98 22.94 -9.20
N ALA A 249 -7.08 23.87 -10.15
CA ALA A 249 -7.80 25.12 -9.95
C ALA A 249 -9.26 24.88 -9.52
N SER A 250 -9.90 23.88 -10.10
CA SER A 250 -11.28 23.48 -9.79
C SER A 250 -11.49 22.99 -8.35
N ARG A 251 -10.42 22.53 -7.66
CA ARG A 251 -10.48 21.94 -6.32
C ARG A 251 -9.80 22.77 -5.22
N MET A 252 -9.08 23.82 -5.58
CA MET A 252 -8.29 24.61 -4.62
C MET A 252 -9.13 25.18 -3.47
N LYS A 253 -10.38 25.61 -3.77
CA LYS A 253 -11.27 26.19 -2.74
C LYS A 253 -11.69 25.20 -1.66
N GLU A 254 -11.68 23.90 -1.96
CA GLU A 254 -12.07 22.82 -1.05
C GLU A 254 -10.86 22.26 -0.29
N ALA A 255 -9.64 22.60 -0.73
CA ALA A 255 -8.43 22.19 -0.08
C ALA A 255 -8.19 23.03 1.18
N GLU A 256 -7.96 22.38 2.31
CA GLU A 256 -7.66 23.02 3.60
C GLU A 256 -6.18 23.45 3.65
N ALA A 257 -5.79 24.40 2.76
CA ALA A 257 -4.41 24.75 2.49
C ALA A 257 -3.61 25.10 3.75
N ASP A 258 -4.17 25.94 4.62
CA ASP A 258 -3.51 26.39 5.84
C ASP A 258 -3.21 25.21 6.79
N SER A 259 -4.16 24.32 6.96
CA SER A 259 -4.04 23.13 7.80
C SER A 259 -3.00 22.16 7.23
N LEU A 260 -3.04 21.92 5.90
CA LEU A 260 -2.10 21.01 5.25
C LEU A 260 -0.67 21.55 5.24
N ILE A 261 -0.46 22.84 5.01
CA ILE A 261 0.86 23.48 5.09
C ILE A 261 1.39 23.37 6.52
N ALA A 262 0.59 23.72 7.53
CA ALA A 262 0.98 23.59 8.92
C ALA A 262 1.36 22.15 9.28
N MET A 263 0.52 21.17 8.93
CA MET A 263 0.76 19.74 9.21
C MET A 263 2.10 19.25 8.63
N ASN A 264 2.42 19.60 7.39
CA ASN A 264 3.69 19.24 6.76
C ASN A 264 4.88 19.91 7.46
N THR A 265 4.79 21.21 7.75
CA THR A 265 5.90 21.95 8.36
C THR A 265 6.15 21.58 9.82
N ASP A 266 5.10 21.32 10.59
CA ASP A 266 5.22 20.83 11.97
C ASP A 266 5.86 19.44 12.01
N ALA A 267 5.52 18.59 11.03
CA ALA A 267 6.15 17.27 10.86
C ALA A 267 7.64 17.39 10.55
N LEU A 268 8.03 18.29 9.63
CA LEU A 268 9.45 18.54 9.29
C LEU A 268 10.24 18.99 10.52
N GLN A 269 9.68 19.89 11.31
CA GLN A 269 10.35 20.39 12.53
C GLN A 269 10.51 19.30 13.57
N TRP A 270 9.44 18.56 13.86
CA TRP A 270 9.47 17.50 14.87
C TRP A 270 10.45 16.39 14.51
N LEU A 271 10.41 15.91 13.26
CA LEU A 271 11.30 14.86 12.79
C LEU A 271 12.76 15.35 12.71
N GLY A 272 12.98 16.58 12.26
CA GLY A 272 14.32 17.20 12.28
C GLY A 272 14.94 17.25 13.67
N ASP A 273 14.15 17.63 14.67
CA ASP A 273 14.55 17.63 16.09
C ASP A 273 14.80 16.20 16.60
N TRP A 274 13.90 15.29 16.26
CA TRP A 274 13.99 13.90 16.72
C TRP A 274 15.20 13.18 16.12
N PHE A 275 15.47 13.37 14.81
CA PHE A 275 16.62 12.80 14.10
C PHE A 275 17.94 13.53 14.39
N GLY A 276 17.88 14.78 14.86
CA GLY A 276 19.07 15.61 15.03
C GLY A 276 19.73 16.00 13.70
N VAL A 277 18.96 16.02 12.62
CA VAL A 277 19.31 16.44 11.27
C VAL A 277 18.17 17.29 10.76
N THR A 278 18.37 18.57 10.52
CA THR A 278 17.35 19.46 9.96
C THR A 278 17.01 19.04 8.54
N TYR A 279 15.84 19.46 8.03
CA TYR A 279 15.39 19.14 6.67
C TYR A 279 16.49 19.46 5.64
N PRO A 280 16.97 18.45 4.85
CA PRO A 280 18.24 18.59 4.13
C PRO A 280 18.11 19.13 2.70
N PHE A 281 16.90 19.41 2.20
CA PHE A 281 16.71 19.75 0.78
C PHE A 281 16.35 21.22 0.51
N GLY A 282 16.27 22.05 1.52
CA GLY A 282 16.14 23.50 1.43
C GLY A 282 14.76 24.04 1.04
N LYS A 283 14.13 23.50 -0.02
CA LYS A 283 12.77 23.85 -0.48
C LYS A 283 11.81 22.74 -0.14
N TYR A 284 10.59 23.08 0.30
CA TYR A 284 9.54 22.11 0.53
C TYR A 284 8.21 22.63 -0.04
N ASP A 285 7.74 22.03 -1.12
CA ASP A 285 6.42 22.23 -1.69
C ASP A 285 5.74 20.87 -1.85
N PHE A 286 4.41 20.88 -2.00
CA PHE A 286 3.64 19.66 -2.23
C PHE A 286 2.46 19.88 -3.16
N LEU A 287 2.08 18.81 -3.86
CA LEU A 287 1.00 18.77 -4.83
C LEU A 287 -0.09 17.81 -4.34
N LEU A 288 -1.36 18.24 -4.42
CA LEU A 288 -2.50 17.34 -4.40
C LEU A 288 -2.73 16.87 -5.85
N ALA A 289 -2.18 15.71 -6.19
CA ALA A 289 -2.17 15.21 -7.56
C ALA A 289 -3.49 14.52 -7.92
N PRO A 290 -4.13 14.88 -9.06
CA PRO A 290 -5.35 14.23 -9.52
C PRO A 290 -5.08 12.82 -10.02
N ALA A 291 -6.00 11.89 -9.75
CA ALA A 291 -5.89 10.49 -10.16
C ALA A 291 -4.55 9.83 -9.78
N PHE A 292 -4.01 10.22 -8.64
CA PHE A 292 -2.73 9.71 -8.15
C PHE A 292 -2.92 8.30 -7.57
N PRO A 293 -2.16 7.30 -8.03
CA PRO A 293 -2.43 5.88 -7.70
C PRO A 293 -1.97 5.46 -6.30
N PHE A 294 -1.26 6.33 -5.56
CA PHE A 294 -0.73 6.07 -4.21
C PHE A 294 -1.33 7.04 -3.20
N GLY A 295 -1.11 6.82 -1.91
CA GLY A 295 -1.44 7.79 -0.85
C GLY A 295 -0.61 9.05 -0.97
N GLY A 296 0.71 8.88 -1.15
CA GLY A 296 1.68 9.93 -1.37
C GLY A 296 2.92 9.44 -2.10
N MET A 297 3.85 10.34 -2.33
CA MET A 297 5.19 10.09 -2.88
C MET A 297 6.16 11.17 -2.41
N GLU A 298 7.26 10.74 -1.88
CA GLU A 298 8.20 11.49 -1.06
C GLU A 298 9.15 12.46 -1.81
N HIS A 299 8.95 12.76 -3.07
CA HIS A 299 9.93 13.53 -3.86
C HIS A 299 10.51 14.75 -3.11
N PRO A 300 11.85 14.86 -2.91
CA PRO A 300 12.46 15.97 -2.20
C PRO A 300 12.09 17.31 -2.82
N GLY A 301 11.56 18.23 -2.02
CA GLY A 301 11.14 19.55 -2.45
C GLY A 301 9.85 19.60 -3.28
N ALA A 302 9.23 18.46 -3.60
CA ALA A 302 8.04 18.36 -4.43
C ALA A 302 7.23 17.11 -4.06
N VAL A 303 6.77 17.00 -2.82
CA VAL A 303 5.97 15.85 -2.33
C VAL A 303 4.62 15.81 -3.04
N PHE A 304 4.19 14.62 -3.49
CA PHE A 304 2.86 14.46 -4.08
C PHE A 304 1.95 13.67 -3.15
N TYR A 305 0.68 14.09 -3.07
CA TYR A 305 -0.38 13.42 -2.32
C TYR A 305 -1.57 13.12 -3.23
N ASN A 306 -2.29 12.06 -2.95
CA ASN A 306 -3.54 11.74 -3.64
C ASN A 306 -4.62 12.77 -3.31
N GLU A 307 -5.06 13.54 -4.30
CA GLU A 307 -6.07 14.60 -4.12
C GLU A 307 -7.34 14.09 -3.43
N GLN A 308 -7.83 12.88 -3.75
CA GLN A 308 -9.08 12.34 -3.22
C GLN A 308 -9.01 11.97 -1.75
N SER A 309 -7.82 11.61 -1.27
CA SER A 309 -7.57 11.33 0.14
C SER A 309 -7.35 12.60 0.98
N PHE A 310 -7.19 13.75 0.32
CA PHE A 310 -6.89 15.02 0.96
C PHE A 310 -8.01 16.05 0.82
N ILE A 311 -8.80 16.02 -0.26
CA ILE A 311 -9.95 16.90 -0.49
C ILE A 311 -11.22 16.06 -0.44
N TYR A 312 -11.98 16.20 0.64
CA TYR A 312 -13.19 15.41 0.87
C TYR A 312 -14.42 16.04 0.23
N ARG A 313 -15.26 15.22 -0.41
CA ARG A 313 -16.55 15.64 -1.03
C ARG A 313 -17.74 15.62 -0.05
N GLU A 314 -17.49 15.17 1.17
CA GLU A 314 -18.41 15.20 2.30
C GLU A 314 -17.61 15.37 3.59
N ARG A 315 -18.27 15.60 4.71
CA ARG A 315 -17.58 15.70 6.02
C ARG A 315 -16.73 14.44 6.27
N PRO A 316 -15.43 14.57 6.52
CA PRO A 316 -14.61 13.41 6.80
C PRO A 316 -14.88 12.80 8.18
N THR A 317 -14.68 11.49 8.28
CA THR A 317 -14.67 10.76 9.54
C THR A 317 -13.34 10.98 10.27
N THR A 318 -13.30 10.70 11.57
CA THR A 318 -12.05 10.73 12.36
C THR A 318 -11.00 9.78 11.75
N SER A 319 -11.42 8.61 11.30
CA SER A 319 -10.54 7.63 10.66
C SER A 319 -9.91 8.15 9.36
N GLN A 320 -10.65 8.94 8.56
CA GLN A 320 -10.12 9.58 7.36
C GLN A 320 -9.11 10.69 7.69
N LEU A 321 -9.40 11.52 8.68
CA LEU A 321 -8.49 12.59 9.13
C LEU A 321 -7.18 12.02 9.68
N LEU A 322 -7.25 10.98 10.54
CA LEU A 322 -6.06 10.28 11.04
C LEU A 322 -5.29 9.59 9.92
N GLY A 323 -5.99 9.09 8.90
CA GLY A 323 -5.36 8.52 7.71
C GLY A 323 -4.60 9.55 6.89
N ARG A 324 -5.20 10.72 6.65
CA ARG A 324 -4.55 11.86 5.97
C ARG A 324 -3.31 12.32 6.73
N GLN A 325 -3.42 12.47 8.05
CA GLN A 325 -2.29 12.84 8.91
C GLN A 325 -1.17 11.79 8.85
N ALA A 326 -1.51 10.50 8.94
CA ALA A 326 -0.53 9.42 8.86
C ALA A 326 0.20 9.41 7.50
N THR A 327 -0.50 9.73 6.40
CA THR A 327 0.12 9.85 5.07
C THR A 327 1.08 11.03 5.03
N VAL A 328 0.69 12.22 5.51
CA VAL A 328 1.60 13.38 5.59
C VAL A 328 2.86 13.03 6.38
N PHE A 329 2.72 12.43 7.55
CA PHE A 329 3.86 12.09 8.40
C PHE A 329 4.76 11.01 7.81
N HIS A 330 4.18 10.09 7.03
CA HIS A 330 4.91 9.08 6.28
C HIS A 330 5.78 9.73 5.19
N GLU A 331 5.22 10.58 4.33
CA GLU A 331 5.96 11.23 3.25
C GLU A 331 7.00 12.23 3.78
N VAL A 332 6.70 12.89 4.91
CA VAL A 332 7.69 13.77 5.56
C VAL A 332 8.83 12.94 6.18
N ALA A 333 8.56 11.78 6.78
CA ALA A 333 9.61 10.92 7.35
C ALA A 333 10.57 10.38 6.28
N HIS A 334 10.08 10.17 5.07
CA HIS A 334 10.90 9.79 3.92
C HIS A 334 11.99 10.81 3.57
N GLN A 335 11.82 12.08 3.92
CA GLN A 335 12.83 13.09 3.64
C GLN A 335 14.19 12.74 4.29
N TRP A 336 14.20 11.91 5.34
CA TRP A 336 15.41 11.33 5.94
C TRP A 336 15.60 9.86 5.54
N PHE A 337 14.53 9.05 5.55
CA PHE A 337 14.56 7.61 5.23
C PHE A 337 13.97 7.34 3.85
N GLY A 338 14.80 7.31 2.84
CA GLY A 338 14.46 7.21 1.42
C GLY A 338 15.18 8.26 0.60
N ASP A 339 15.20 9.52 1.06
CA ASP A 339 15.76 10.66 0.35
C ASP A 339 17.17 10.99 0.82
N TYR A 340 17.35 11.38 2.09
CA TYR A 340 18.66 11.71 2.63
C TYR A 340 19.56 10.47 2.73
N VAL A 341 19.05 9.40 3.33
CA VAL A 341 19.67 8.07 3.32
C VAL A 341 18.76 7.12 2.58
N THR A 342 19.22 6.62 1.43
CA THR A 342 18.46 5.71 0.56
C THR A 342 18.99 4.27 0.71
N MET A 343 18.13 3.26 0.56
CA MET A 343 18.61 1.88 0.45
C MET A 343 19.60 1.73 -0.71
N ARG A 344 20.54 0.82 -0.60
CA ARG A 344 21.52 0.53 -1.64
C ARG A 344 20.90 -0.16 -2.85
N TRP A 345 19.92 -1.04 -2.58
CA TRP A 345 19.14 -1.77 -3.56
C TRP A 345 17.71 -1.97 -3.06
N PHE A 346 16.76 -2.27 -3.93
CA PHE A 346 15.36 -2.44 -3.53
C PHE A 346 15.06 -3.74 -2.76
N ASP A 347 16.04 -4.57 -2.49
CA ASP A 347 15.96 -5.66 -1.51
C ASP A 347 15.78 -5.14 -0.08
N ASP A 348 16.29 -3.94 0.20
CA ASP A 348 16.15 -3.20 1.46
C ASP A 348 15.04 -2.12 1.41
N LEU A 349 14.03 -2.28 0.56
CA LEU A 349 12.90 -1.33 0.43
C LEU A 349 12.27 -0.93 1.77
N TRP A 350 12.24 -1.85 2.74
CA TRP A 350 11.69 -1.62 4.06
C TRP A 350 12.42 -0.55 4.88
N LEU A 351 13.70 -0.26 4.57
CA LEU A 351 14.47 0.83 5.21
C LEU A 351 13.84 2.20 4.97
N LYS A 352 13.10 2.37 3.88
CA LYS A 352 12.32 3.58 3.67
C LYS A 352 10.87 3.40 4.08
N GLU A 353 10.13 2.44 3.55
CA GLU A 353 8.69 2.30 3.75
C GLU A 353 8.29 1.89 5.18
N GLY A 354 8.96 0.88 5.70
CA GLY A 354 8.73 0.41 7.07
C GLY A 354 9.11 1.47 8.10
N PHE A 355 10.24 2.17 7.85
CA PHE A 355 10.70 3.22 8.73
C PHE A 355 9.77 4.43 8.71
N ALA A 356 9.37 4.90 7.54
CA ALA A 356 8.44 6.01 7.39
C ALA A 356 7.08 5.73 8.07
N THR A 357 6.53 4.53 7.87
CA THR A 357 5.29 4.12 8.53
C THR A 357 5.44 4.06 10.06
N TYR A 358 6.57 3.55 10.56
CA TYR A 358 6.83 3.52 12.00
C TYR A 358 6.96 4.93 12.59
N MET A 359 7.73 5.80 11.95
CA MET A 359 7.93 7.17 12.41
C MET A 359 6.67 8.01 12.36
N ALA A 360 5.80 7.78 11.36
CA ALA A 360 4.48 8.41 11.32
C ALA A 360 3.65 8.10 12.57
N ALA A 361 3.59 6.83 12.98
CA ALA A 361 2.88 6.44 14.20
C ALA A 361 3.55 7.00 15.48
N LYS A 362 4.89 6.96 15.53
CA LYS A 362 5.67 7.49 16.67
C LYS A 362 5.50 9.00 16.81
N MET A 363 5.50 9.73 15.72
CA MET A 363 5.25 11.16 15.69
C MET A 363 3.81 11.49 16.13
N GLN A 364 2.80 10.78 15.60
CA GLN A 364 1.42 10.94 16.06
C GLN A 364 1.30 10.73 17.56
N ALA A 365 2.01 9.73 18.11
CA ALA A 365 2.01 9.46 19.55
C ALA A 365 2.62 10.59 20.39
N ALA A 366 3.54 11.36 19.83
CA ALA A 366 4.18 12.48 20.52
C ALA A 366 3.36 13.78 20.43
N ILE A 367 2.71 14.05 19.28
CA ILE A 367 2.05 15.36 19.04
C ILE A 367 0.54 15.34 19.24
N ALA A 368 -0.09 14.17 19.19
CA ALA A 368 -1.54 13.98 19.33
C ALA A 368 -1.84 12.68 20.12
N PRO A 369 -1.34 12.53 21.37
CA PRO A 369 -1.49 11.29 22.14
C PRO A 369 -2.95 10.95 22.42
N GLU A 370 -3.84 11.94 22.50
CA GLU A 370 -5.28 11.77 22.67
C GLU A 370 -5.94 11.01 21.52
N SER A 371 -5.36 11.00 20.31
CA SER A 371 -5.82 10.23 19.17
C SER A 371 -5.54 8.73 19.28
N THR A 372 -4.86 8.29 20.35
CA THR A 372 -4.47 6.90 20.61
C THR A 372 -3.76 6.25 19.40
N PRO A 373 -2.60 6.79 18.97
CA PRO A 373 -1.97 6.38 17.69
C PRO A 373 -1.53 4.93 17.65
N TRP A 374 -1.13 4.34 18.78
CA TRP A 374 -0.74 2.94 18.85
C TRP A 374 -1.94 1.98 18.70
N LYS A 375 -3.15 2.38 19.13
CA LYS A 375 -4.40 1.68 18.78
C LYS A 375 -4.64 1.75 17.25
N THR A 376 -4.49 2.95 16.66
CA THR A 376 -4.62 3.16 15.22
C THR A 376 -3.59 2.32 14.46
N PHE A 377 -2.34 2.31 14.91
CA PHE A 377 -1.26 1.48 14.35
C PHE A 377 -1.63 -0.01 14.41
N TYR A 378 -2.08 -0.50 15.55
CA TYR A 378 -2.54 -1.88 15.68
C TYR A 378 -3.67 -2.20 14.68
N LEU A 379 -4.74 -1.42 14.69
CA LEU A 379 -5.93 -1.69 13.86
C LEU A 379 -5.64 -1.62 12.34
N ARG A 380 -4.72 -0.76 11.91
CA ARG A 380 -4.42 -0.55 10.49
C ARG A 380 -3.30 -1.45 9.96
N ASN A 381 -2.26 -1.69 10.77
CA ASN A 381 -1.05 -2.36 10.28
C ASN A 381 -0.99 -3.85 10.62
N LYS A 382 -1.27 -4.23 11.87
CA LYS A 382 -1.07 -5.62 12.32
C LYS A 382 -1.96 -6.63 11.57
N PRO A 383 -3.28 -6.44 11.42
CA PRO A 383 -4.14 -7.40 10.71
C PRO A 383 -3.74 -7.56 9.24
N VAL A 384 -3.32 -6.47 8.58
CA VAL A 384 -2.86 -6.49 7.18
C VAL A 384 -1.54 -7.26 7.06
N ALA A 385 -0.61 -7.01 7.98
CA ALA A 385 0.64 -7.77 8.05
C ALA A 385 0.39 -9.26 8.28
N TYR A 386 -0.42 -9.62 9.28
CA TYR A 386 -0.74 -11.00 9.61
C TYR A 386 -1.45 -11.73 8.47
N GLY A 387 -2.35 -11.03 7.75
CA GLY A 387 -3.05 -11.54 6.57
C GLY A 387 -2.11 -11.99 5.45
N THR A 388 -0.92 -11.41 5.35
CA THR A 388 0.10 -11.79 4.36
C THR A 388 1.17 -12.71 4.95
N ASP A 389 1.64 -12.40 6.16
CA ASP A 389 2.81 -13.07 6.75
C ASP A 389 2.52 -14.48 7.26
N ALA A 390 1.24 -14.78 7.54
CA ALA A 390 0.77 -16.12 7.88
C ALA A 390 0.47 -17.01 6.66
N THR A 391 0.78 -16.56 5.42
CA THR A 391 0.47 -17.30 4.18
C THR A 391 1.65 -18.06 3.62
N ALA A 392 1.40 -19.04 2.74
CA ALA A 392 2.43 -19.74 1.98
C ALA A 392 3.18 -18.82 0.98
N GLY A 393 2.66 -17.63 0.71
CA GLY A 393 3.28 -16.60 -0.11
C GLY A 393 4.11 -15.58 0.68
N THR A 394 4.31 -15.76 1.98
CA THR A 394 5.08 -14.83 2.81
C THR A 394 6.53 -14.70 2.34
N THR A 395 7.13 -13.55 2.64
CA THR A 395 8.52 -13.23 2.35
C THR A 395 9.23 -12.74 3.60
N PRO A 396 10.57 -12.78 3.65
CA PRO A 396 11.33 -12.00 4.61
C PRO A 396 11.03 -10.50 4.47
N VAL A 397 11.43 -9.72 5.46
CA VAL A 397 11.40 -8.24 5.37
C VAL A 397 12.40 -7.76 4.32
N TRP A 398 13.62 -8.31 4.33
CA TRP A 398 14.60 -8.18 3.26
C TRP A 398 14.26 -9.16 2.13
N GLN A 399 14.08 -8.66 0.91
CA GLN A 399 13.58 -9.46 -0.22
C GLN A 399 14.55 -9.38 -1.39
N ALA A 400 15.37 -10.40 -1.56
CA ALA A 400 16.33 -10.48 -2.67
C ALA A 400 15.65 -10.27 -4.01
N LEU A 401 16.29 -9.49 -4.89
CA LEU A 401 15.90 -9.34 -6.27
C LEU A 401 17.11 -9.17 -7.19
N ASP A 402 17.05 -9.86 -8.34
CA ASP A 402 18.11 -9.87 -9.33
C ASP A 402 17.92 -8.80 -10.40
N ASN A 403 16.72 -8.20 -10.45
CA ASN A 403 16.36 -7.18 -11.44
C ASN A 403 15.33 -6.21 -10.85
N LEU A 404 15.47 -4.90 -11.13
CA LEU A 404 14.52 -3.89 -10.63
C LEU A 404 13.10 -4.02 -11.18
N GLU A 405 12.87 -4.76 -12.28
CA GLU A 405 11.50 -5.11 -12.71
C GLU A 405 10.73 -5.88 -11.64
N GLN A 406 11.43 -6.65 -10.80
CA GLN A 406 10.83 -7.41 -9.69
C GLN A 406 10.48 -6.51 -8.49
N ALA A 407 11.07 -5.32 -8.39
CA ALA A 407 10.88 -4.44 -7.24
C ALA A 407 9.39 -4.07 -7.01
N LYS A 408 8.58 -4.00 -8.08
CA LYS A 408 7.13 -3.77 -7.96
C LYS A 408 6.43 -4.82 -7.10
N SER A 409 6.92 -6.06 -7.10
CA SER A 409 6.37 -7.15 -6.29
C SER A 409 6.76 -7.08 -4.81
N ASN A 410 7.83 -6.35 -4.46
CA ASN A 410 8.26 -6.18 -3.08
C ASN A 410 7.39 -5.18 -2.31
N TYR A 411 6.72 -4.25 -3.01
CA TYR A 411 5.76 -3.34 -2.38
C TYR A 411 4.53 -4.12 -1.88
N GLY A 412 4.21 -3.96 -0.60
CA GLY A 412 3.07 -4.64 0.01
C GLY A 412 3.18 -4.78 1.53
N PRO A 413 2.31 -5.61 2.13
CA PRO A 413 2.14 -5.67 3.59
C PRO A 413 3.39 -6.03 4.39
N ILE A 414 4.36 -6.72 3.79
CA ILE A 414 5.60 -7.06 4.52
C ILE A 414 6.44 -5.79 4.77
N VAL A 415 6.64 -4.96 3.77
CA VAL A 415 7.47 -3.75 3.92
C VAL A 415 6.72 -2.60 4.60
N TYR A 416 5.40 -2.46 4.37
CA TYR A 416 4.59 -1.36 4.94
C TYR A 416 3.98 -1.65 6.30
N ASN A 417 3.76 -2.92 6.66
CA ASN A 417 2.97 -3.29 7.84
C ASN A 417 3.72 -4.21 8.80
N LYS A 418 4.46 -5.24 8.33
CA LYS A 418 5.32 -6.07 9.19
C LYS A 418 6.55 -5.30 9.63
N ALA A 419 7.29 -4.69 8.70
CA ALA A 419 8.54 -4.00 9.02
C ALA A 419 8.39 -2.91 10.09
N PRO A 420 7.36 -2.02 10.08
CA PRO A 420 7.15 -1.08 11.19
C PRO A 420 6.80 -1.79 12.51
N GLY A 421 6.12 -2.93 12.48
CA GLY A 421 5.91 -3.78 13.67
C GLY A 421 7.22 -4.34 14.24
N VAL A 422 8.15 -4.74 13.37
CA VAL A 422 9.51 -5.19 13.74
C VAL A 422 10.33 -4.03 14.31
N LEU A 423 10.22 -2.82 13.73
CA LEU A 423 10.86 -1.62 14.28
C LEU A 423 10.32 -1.25 15.67
N ARG A 424 8.99 -1.37 15.88
CA ARG A 424 8.39 -1.17 17.21
C ARG A 424 8.95 -2.17 18.23
N GLN A 425 9.10 -3.43 17.84
CA GLN A 425 9.68 -4.47 18.66
C GLN A 425 11.15 -4.18 18.98
N LEU A 426 11.94 -3.70 18.01
CA LEU A 426 13.33 -3.30 18.21
C LEU A 426 13.43 -2.12 19.16
N ASP A 427 12.61 -1.08 18.98
CA ASP A 427 12.54 0.08 19.88
C ASP A 427 12.22 -0.36 21.32
N TYR A 428 11.22 -1.22 21.52
CA TYR A 428 10.88 -1.77 22.84
C TYR A 428 12.01 -2.63 23.45
N LEU A 429 12.74 -3.36 22.61
CA LEU A 429 13.85 -4.20 23.04
C LEU A 429 15.03 -3.37 23.59
N VAL A 430 15.40 -2.30 22.92
CA VAL A 430 16.59 -1.49 23.27
C VAL A 430 16.26 -0.27 24.13
N GLY A 431 14.97 0.18 24.11
CA GLY A 431 14.49 1.38 24.77
C GLY A 431 14.55 2.63 23.90
N ASP A 432 13.53 3.48 24.01
CA ASP A 432 13.25 4.63 23.14
C ASP A 432 14.46 5.58 22.95
N SER A 433 15.09 6.02 24.04
CA SER A 433 16.25 6.93 23.97
C SER A 433 17.47 6.30 23.32
N VAL A 434 17.65 5.00 23.51
CA VAL A 434 18.75 4.22 22.90
C VAL A 434 18.50 4.06 21.41
N PHE A 435 17.27 3.72 21.04
CA PHE A 435 16.83 3.62 19.64
C PHE A 435 17.08 4.95 18.92
N GLN A 436 16.62 6.08 19.49
CA GLN A 436 16.86 7.40 18.94
C GLN A 436 18.35 7.71 18.71
N ARG A 437 19.22 7.40 19.70
CA ARG A 437 20.68 7.59 19.51
C ARG A 437 21.25 6.77 18.35
N GLY A 438 20.81 5.52 18.23
CA GLY A 438 21.22 4.64 17.14
C GLY A 438 20.79 5.19 15.77
N ILE A 439 19.54 5.67 15.65
CA ILE A 439 19.03 6.27 14.43
C ILE A 439 19.77 7.58 14.07
N ARG A 440 20.06 8.42 15.04
CA ARG A 440 20.87 9.63 14.83
C ARG A 440 22.28 9.32 14.35
N ALA A 441 22.90 8.26 14.86
CA ALA A 441 24.20 7.81 14.40
C ALA A 441 24.13 7.33 12.95
N PHE A 442 23.17 6.47 12.63
CA PHE A 442 22.94 5.96 11.27
C PHE A 442 22.77 7.08 10.23
N LEU A 443 21.96 8.09 10.50
CA LEU A 443 21.76 9.22 9.58
C LEU A 443 23.02 10.07 9.40
N ARG A 444 23.80 10.28 10.45
CA ARG A 444 25.06 11.05 10.37
C ARG A 444 26.18 10.31 9.64
N GLU A 445 26.15 8.98 9.63
CA GLU A 445 27.15 8.17 8.92
C GLU A 445 26.93 8.13 7.41
N HIS A 446 25.69 8.40 6.94
CA HIS A 446 25.31 8.22 5.54
C HIS A 446 24.68 9.46 4.86
N PRO A 447 25.22 10.70 5.07
CA PRO A 447 24.60 11.91 4.55
C PRO A 447 24.52 11.91 3.02
N TYR A 448 23.31 12.07 2.46
CA TYR A 448 23.03 11.97 1.03
C TYR A 448 23.52 10.69 0.36
N GLY A 449 23.77 9.65 1.16
CA GLY A 449 24.33 8.38 0.74
C GLY A 449 23.32 7.25 0.69
N ASN A 450 23.87 6.03 0.64
CA ASN A 450 23.10 4.78 0.62
C ASN A 450 23.54 3.88 1.77
N ALA A 451 22.58 3.11 2.32
CA ALA A 451 22.83 2.21 3.43
C ALA A 451 22.04 0.90 3.26
N THR A 452 22.38 -0.08 4.10
CA THR A 452 21.73 -1.39 4.21
C THR A 452 21.10 -1.57 5.59
N TRP A 453 20.24 -2.56 5.74
CA TRP A 453 19.69 -2.94 7.05
C TRP A 453 20.77 -3.32 8.08
N ARG A 454 21.93 -3.82 7.61
CA ARG A 454 23.06 -4.17 8.49
C ARG A 454 23.67 -2.92 9.10
N ASP A 455 23.76 -1.83 8.34
CA ASP A 455 24.24 -0.53 8.83
C ASP A 455 23.32 0.01 9.91
N LEU A 456 21.99 -0.11 9.72
CA LEU A 456 21.00 0.27 10.71
C LEU A 456 21.15 -0.54 12.00
N LEU A 457 21.18 -1.88 11.92
CA LEU A 457 21.32 -2.72 13.10
C LEU A 457 22.66 -2.53 13.80
N ARG A 458 23.74 -2.29 13.06
CA ARG A 458 25.06 -1.97 13.63
C ARG A 458 24.98 -0.66 14.45
N ALA A 459 24.37 0.39 13.92
CA ALA A 459 24.23 1.67 14.61
C ALA A 459 23.39 1.55 15.89
N VAL A 460 22.26 0.86 15.83
CA VAL A 460 21.39 0.61 17.00
C VAL A 460 22.07 -0.34 18.01
N GLY A 461 22.76 -1.38 17.53
CA GLY A 461 23.53 -2.31 18.34
C GLY A 461 24.64 -1.61 19.12
N THR A 462 25.42 -0.76 18.46
CA THR A 462 26.46 0.06 19.10
C THR A 462 25.85 1.00 20.16
N ALA A 463 24.76 1.66 19.84
CA ALA A 463 24.08 2.57 20.78
C ALA A 463 23.50 1.88 22.01
N SER A 464 23.13 0.60 21.88
CA SER A 464 22.51 -0.22 22.96
C SER A 464 23.51 -1.10 23.69
N GLY A 465 24.75 -1.29 23.18
CA GLY A 465 25.70 -2.27 23.68
C GLY A 465 25.25 -3.73 23.46
N ARG A 466 24.31 -4.00 22.53
CA ARG A 466 23.75 -5.32 22.24
C ARG A 466 24.20 -5.83 20.87
N ASP A 467 24.51 -7.12 20.77
CA ASP A 467 24.59 -7.79 19.48
C ASP A 467 23.16 -8.05 18.94
N LEU A 468 22.81 -7.40 17.84
CA LEU A 468 21.52 -7.53 17.16
C LEU A 468 21.57 -8.49 15.96
N THR A 469 22.66 -9.25 15.78
CA THR A 469 22.82 -10.18 14.66
C THR A 469 21.69 -11.21 14.62
N GLN A 470 21.37 -11.82 15.76
CA GLN A 470 20.28 -12.80 15.87
C GLN A 470 18.91 -12.17 15.61
N PHE A 471 18.69 -10.92 16.07
CA PHE A 471 17.47 -10.16 15.74
C PHE A 471 17.32 -10.00 14.23
N GLY A 472 18.38 -9.60 13.52
CA GLY A 472 18.39 -9.47 12.06
C GLY A 472 18.08 -10.78 11.34
N GLN A 473 18.70 -11.89 11.76
CA GLN A 473 18.44 -13.21 11.19
C GLN A 473 16.97 -13.64 11.34
N GLN A 474 16.36 -13.39 12.50
CA GLN A 474 15.03 -13.87 12.80
C GLN A 474 13.91 -12.97 12.26
N TRP A 475 14.08 -11.64 12.29
CA TRP A 475 13.01 -10.69 11.99
C TRP A 475 13.15 -10.04 10.62
N ILE A 476 14.36 -10.00 10.04
CA ILE A 476 14.61 -9.39 8.75
C ILE A 476 14.79 -10.43 7.66
N LEU A 477 15.58 -11.49 7.91
CA LEU A 477 15.92 -12.50 6.90
C LEU A 477 15.01 -13.73 6.90
N ARG A 478 14.30 -14.00 8.00
CA ARG A 478 13.42 -15.16 8.12
C ARG A 478 11.99 -14.79 7.71
N PRO A 479 11.34 -15.52 6.78
CA PRO A 479 9.95 -15.29 6.42
C PRO A 479 8.99 -15.79 7.50
N GLY A 480 7.77 -15.26 7.51
CA GLY A 480 6.71 -15.70 8.40
C GLY A 480 6.79 -15.11 9.80
N MET A 481 5.95 -15.61 10.69
CA MET A 481 5.72 -15.07 12.02
C MET A 481 5.34 -16.15 13.02
N PRO A 482 5.49 -15.91 14.33
CA PRO A 482 5.00 -16.81 15.36
C PRO A 482 3.50 -16.64 15.60
N ILE A 483 2.83 -17.74 15.95
CA ILE A 483 1.55 -17.78 16.63
C ILE A 483 1.83 -18.16 18.09
N VAL A 484 1.40 -17.33 19.02
CA VAL A 484 1.57 -17.52 20.47
C VAL A 484 0.24 -17.91 21.09
N SER A 485 0.21 -19.09 21.69
CA SER A 485 -0.92 -19.57 22.48
C SER A 485 -0.58 -19.51 23.96
N GLN A 486 -1.54 -19.22 24.80
CA GLN A 486 -1.38 -19.19 26.25
C GLN A 486 -2.11 -20.35 26.91
N GLN A 487 -1.55 -20.86 28.01
CA GLN A 487 -2.10 -21.96 28.79
C GLN A 487 -2.09 -21.57 30.28
N LEU A 488 -3.27 -21.32 30.80
CA LEU A 488 -3.48 -21.03 32.22
C LEU A 488 -3.97 -22.27 32.96
N ARG A 489 -3.33 -22.58 34.08
CA ARG A 489 -3.84 -23.57 35.06
C ARG A 489 -3.92 -22.91 36.42
N SER A 490 -5.03 -23.13 37.11
CA SER A 490 -5.26 -22.60 38.46
C SER A 490 -5.88 -23.67 39.35
N ALA A 491 -5.64 -23.52 40.64
CA ALA A 491 -6.31 -24.30 41.72
C ALA A 491 -6.52 -23.40 42.91
N ASN A 492 -7.64 -23.57 43.59
CA ASN A 492 -8.01 -22.80 44.79
C ASN A 492 -7.92 -21.26 44.59
N GLY A 493 -8.35 -20.76 43.38
CA GLY A 493 -8.35 -19.35 43.05
C GLY A 493 -6.97 -18.77 42.78
N ARG A 494 -5.91 -19.58 42.64
CA ARG A 494 -4.55 -19.14 42.41
C ARG A 494 -3.95 -19.83 41.18
N ILE A 495 -3.11 -19.10 40.43
CA ILE A 495 -2.35 -19.61 39.27
C ILE A 495 -1.36 -20.66 39.75
N THR A 496 -1.44 -21.86 39.24
CA THR A 496 -0.46 -22.92 39.45
C THR A 496 0.58 -22.96 38.33
N ARG A 497 0.16 -22.61 37.09
CA ARG A 497 1.01 -22.54 35.90
C ARG A 497 0.44 -21.56 34.89
N LEU A 498 1.30 -20.74 34.33
CA LEU A 498 1.04 -19.96 33.12
C LEU A 498 2.18 -20.19 32.15
N ALA A 499 1.89 -20.69 30.95
CA ALA A 499 2.88 -20.91 29.92
C ALA A 499 2.45 -20.28 28.60
N LEU A 500 3.40 -19.75 27.85
CA LEU A 500 3.25 -19.28 26.48
C LEU A 500 3.91 -20.31 25.55
N THR A 501 3.15 -20.79 24.57
CA THR A 501 3.68 -21.72 23.56
C THR A 501 3.68 -21.01 22.22
N GLN A 502 4.80 -21.00 21.51
CA GLN A 502 4.86 -20.44 20.16
C GLN A 502 5.05 -21.56 19.11
N ARG A 503 4.43 -21.34 17.95
CA ARG A 503 4.63 -22.13 16.74
C ARG A 503 4.76 -21.20 15.53
N PRO A 504 5.48 -21.59 14.47
CA PRO A 504 5.46 -20.82 13.22
C PRO A 504 4.06 -20.90 12.56
N ALA A 505 3.64 -19.81 11.92
CA ALA A 505 2.43 -19.80 11.09
C ALA A 505 2.62 -20.65 9.82
N GLN A 506 3.85 -20.65 9.25
CA GLN A 506 4.23 -21.41 8.06
C GLN A 506 5.53 -22.18 8.30
N PRO A 507 5.47 -23.36 8.95
CA PRO A 507 6.66 -24.12 9.35
C PRO A 507 7.52 -24.57 8.17
N THR A 508 6.92 -24.84 7.01
CA THR A 508 7.64 -25.25 5.78
C THR A 508 8.54 -24.16 5.21
N LEU A 509 8.21 -22.90 5.46
CA LEU A 509 8.99 -21.74 5.00
C LEU A 509 9.91 -21.18 6.09
N SER A 510 9.39 -21.12 7.32
CA SER A 510 10.09 -20.49 8.45
C SER A 510 11.00 -21.46 9.22
N GLY A 511 10.83 -22.78 9.05
CA GLY A 511 11.40 -23.77 9.97
C GLY A 511 10.72 -23.69 11.36
N ASN A 512 11.16 -24.57 12.28
CA ASN A 512 10.50 -24.74 13.59
C ASN A 512 11.22 -24.03 14.75
N ALA A 513 12.33 -23.33 14.50
CA ALA A 513 13.03 -22.59 15.56
C ALA A 513 12.14 -21.50 16.16
N PRO A 514 12.18 -21.27 17.47
CA PRO A 514 11.41 -20.18 18.10
C PRO A 514 11.92 -18.81 17.65
N TRP A 515 11.02 -17.81 17.63
CA TRP A 515 11.41 -16.40 17.53
C TRP A 515 11.74 -15.85 18.91
N LEU A 516 12.77 -15.01 18.99
CA LEU A 516 13.07 -14.23 20.17
C LEU A 516 12.21 -12.99 20.21
N MET A 517 11.44 -12.80 21.26
CA MET A 517 10.50 -11.68 21.37
C MET A 517 10.41 -11.24 22.84
N ARG A 518 10.43 -9.94 23.07
CA ARG A 518 10.07 -9.36 24.38
C ARG A 518 8.64 -8.85 24.31
N THR A 519 7.82 -9.20 25.29
CA THR A 519 6.42 -8.81 25.37
C THR A 519 6.00 -8.55 26.82
N SER A 520 4.75 -8.13 27.02
CA SER A 520 4.11 -7.98 28.31
C SER A 520 2.89 -8.90 28.38
N VAL A 521 2.82 -9.73 29.43
CA VAL A 521 1.65 -10.56 29.72
C VAL A 521 0.77 -9.84 30.73
N LEU A 522 -0.49 -9.65 30.37
CA LEU A 522 -1.52 -9.05 31.20
C LEU A 522 -2.33 -10.13 31.90
N LEU A 523 -2.45 -10.02 33.22
CA LEU A 523 -3.45 -10.70 34.04
C LEU A 523 -4.54 -9.68 34.34
N TYR A 524 -5.72 -9.84 33.78
CA TYR A 524 -6.81 -8.87 33.93
C TYR A 524 -7.81 -9.31 35.02
N TYR A 525 -8.26 -8.34 35.80
CA TYR A 525 -9.25 -8.49 36.84
C TYR A 525 -10.29 -7.38 36.70
N THR A 526 -11.56 -7.74 36.70
CA THR A 526 -12.66 -6.78 36.63
C THR A 526 -12.76 -5.95 37.90
N ASP A 527 -12.45 -6.56 39.06
CA ASP A 527 -12.56 -6.00 40.39
C ASP A 527 -11.24 -5.54 41.03
N ALA A 528 -10.12 -5.58 40.27
CA ALA A 528 -8.81 -5.19 40.76
C ALA A 528 -7.93 -4.61 39.66
N THR A 529 -6.83 -3.96 40.06
CA THR A 529 -5.81 -3.46 39.12
C THR A 529 -5.18 -4.62 38.33
N PRO A 530 -5.11 -4.53 37.01
CA PRO A 530 -4.44 -5.56 36.17
C PRO A 530 -2.95 -5.66 36.52
N VAL A 531 -2.43 -6.90 36.46
CA VAL A 531 -1.00 -7.17 36.68
C VAL A 531 -0.32 -7.37 35.32
N ARG A 532 0.79 -6.65 35.11
CA ARG A 532 1.61 -6.74 33.88
C ARG A 532 2.94 -7.39 34.19
N ILE A 533 3.28 -8.45 33.44
CA ILE A 533 4.49 -9.22 33.64
C ILE A 533 5.33 -9.15 32.35
N PRO A 534 6.50 -8.48 32.37
CA PRO A 534 7.43 -8.53 31.24
C PRO A 534 7.94 -9.95 31.03
N VAL A 535 7.92 -10.43 29.79
CA VAL A 535 8.35 -11.77 29.42
C VAL A 535 9.25 -11.73 28.19
N GLU A 536 10.36 -12.44 28.24
CA GLU A 536 11.18 -12.75 27.07
C GLU A 536 10.85 -14.15 26.59
N ILE A 537 10.26 -14.25 25.41
CA ILE A 537 9.96 -15.52 24.75
C ILE A 537 11.21 -15.93 23.94
N THR A 538 11.89 -16.97 24.40
CA THR A 538 13.16 -17.45 23.80
C THR A 538 13.10 -18.91 23.36
N LYS A 539 12.04 -19.62 23.75
CA LYS A 539 11.84 -21.06 23.52
C LYS A 539 10.46 -21.33 22.96
N THR A 540 10.25 -22.54 22.45
CA THR A 540 8.91 -23.01 22.01
C THR A 540 7.89 -22.93 23.12
N VAL A 541 8.27 -23.24 24.39
CA VAL A 541 7.45 -23.08 25.59
C VAL A 541 8.20 -22.18 26.56
N THR A 542 7.56 -21.10 26.97
CA THR A 542 8.09 -20.15 27.96
C THR A 542 7.16 -20.10 29.17
N GLU A 543 7.68 -20.50 30.33
CA GLU A 543 6.96 -20.43 31.60
C GLU A 543 6.97 -18.99 32.13
N VAL A 544 5.79 -18.46 32.46
CA VAL A 544 5.64 -17.15 33.12
C VAL A 544 5.66 -17.36 34.63
N THR A 545 6.85 -17.65 35.17
CA THR A 545 7.05 -18.06 36.57
C THR A 545 6.57 -16.99 37.56
N ALA A 546 6.69 -15.71 37.21
CA ALA A 546 6.22 -14.60 38.04
C ALA A 546 4.70 -14.56 38.24
N ALA A 547 3.95 -15.30 37.41
CA ALA A 547 2.49 -15.41 37.58
C ALA A 547 2.08 -16.44 38.61
N ARG A 548 2.98 -17.35 39.01
CA ARG A 548 2.65 -18.46 39.91
C ARG A 548 2.28 -17.93 41.29
N GLY A 549 1.18 -18.44 41.86
CA GLY A 549 0.66 -18.04 43.17
C GLY A 549 -0.18 -16.74 43.17
N LEU A 550 -0.19 -15.98 42.06
CA LEU A 550 -1.10 -14.86 41.91
C LEU A 550 -2.54 -15.34 41.82
N ARG A 551 -3.50 -14.46 42.11
CA ARG A 551 -4.94 -14.73 41.97
C ARG A 551 -5.24 -15.11 40.51
N THR A 552 -6.15 -16.05 40.31
CA THR A 552 -6.65 -16.42 38.99
C THR A 552 -7.31 -15.19 38.34
N PRO A 553 -6.87 -14.75 37.14
CA PRO A 553 -7.47 -13.60 36.46
C PRO A 553 -8.76 -13.99 35.75
N ASP A 554 -9.56 -13.00 35.38
CA ASP A 554 -10.72 -13.16 34.50
C ASP A 554 -10.28 -13.55 33.08
N PHE A 555 -9.20 -12.94 32.58
CA PHE A 555 -8.51 -13.39 31.37
C PHE A 555 -7.01 -13.07 31.40
N VAL A 556 -6.27 -13.77 30.54
CA VAL A 556 -4.85 -13.50 30.26
C VAL A 556 -4.72 -12.98 28.84
N PHE A 557 -3.78 -12.03 28.62
CA PHE A 557 -3.42 -11.59 27.27
C PHE A 557 -1.90 -11.45 27.13
N ALA A 558 -1.31 -12.18 26.15
CA ALA A 558 0.13 -12.39 26.08
C ALA A 558 0.91 -11.29 25.33
N ASN A 559 0.26 -10.20 24.90
CA ASN A 559 0.93 -9.10 24.16
C ASN A 559 0.33 -7.73 24.50
N ASP A 560 0.17 -7.44 25.80
CA ASP A 560 -0.30 -6.14 26.25
C ASP A 560 0.64 -5.03 25.76
N GLY A 561 0.06 -3.92 25.27
CA GLY A 561 0.79 -2.80 24.68
C GLY A 561 1.25 -3.02 23.22
N ASP A 562 0.94 -4.16 22.61
CA ASP A 562 1.27 -4.50 21.20
C ASP A 562 2.77 -4.40 20.86
N TYR A 563 3.65 -4.80 21.79
CA TYR A 563 5.09 -4.74 21.56
C TYR A 563 5.63 -5.89 20.73
N GLY A 564 5.08 -7.11 20.89
CA GLY A 564 5.46 -8.27 20.11
C GLY A 564 4.80 -8.29 18.72
N TYR A 565 5.51 -8.83 17.73
CA TYR A 565 4.94 -9.13 16.42
C TYR A 565 4.54 -10.61 16.37
N ALA A 566 3.30 -10.92 16.74
CA ALA A 566 2.75 -12.28 16.78
C ALA A 566 1.23 -12.27 16.72
N ILE A 567 0.64 -13.32 16.14
CA ILE A 567 -0.76 -13.67 16.40
C ILE A 567 -0.83 -14.24 17.81
N VAL A 568 -1.76 -13.72 18.63
CA VAL A 568 -1.98 -14.20 20.00
C VAL A 568 -3.34 -14.88 20.09
N LEU A 569 -3.34 -16.16 20.48
CA LEU A 569 -4.55 -16.94 20.65
C LEU A 569 -4.83 -17.13 22.17
N PRO A 570 -5.87 -16.50 22.71
CA PRO A 570 -6.33 -16.72 24.08
C PRO A 570 -6.69 -18.19 24.36
N ASP A 571 -6.50 -18.63 25.59
CA ASP A 571 -7.01 -19.93 26.04
C ASP A 571 -8.55 -19.97 26.11
N SER A 572 -9.11 -21.16 26.33
CA SER A 572 -10.58 -21.35 26.29
C SER A 572 -11.31 -20.53 27.37
N ALA A 573 -10.75 -20.43 28.59
CA ALA A 573 -11.37 -19.66 29.66
C ALA A 573 -11.35 -18.16 29.35
N SER A 574 -10.20 -17.62 28.92
CA SER A 574 -10.09 -16.25 28.46
C SER A 574 -11.00 -15.96 27.26
N THR A 575 -11.09 -16.88 26.28
CA THR A 575 -11.98 -16.73 25.12
C THR A 575 -13.45 -16.65 25.55
N SER A 576 -13.90 -17.51 26.45
CA SER A 576 -15.28 -17.50 26.94
C SER A 576 -15.63 -16.19 27.64
N TRP A 577 -14.75 -15.72 28.52
CA TRP A 577 -14.94 -14.43 29.18
C TRP A 577 -14.96 -13.26 28.16
N LEU A 578 -14.03 -13.23 27.23
CA LEU A 578 -13.94 -12.19 26.21
C LEU A 578 -15.19 -12.13 25.32
N LEU A 579 -15.75 -13.27 24.91
CA LEU A 579 -16.97 -13.30 24.10
C LEU A 579 -18.16 -12.60 24.78
N GLU A 580 -18.20 -12.60 26.11
CA GLU A 580 -19.26 -11.98 26.90
C GLU A 580 -18.96 -10.54 27.28
N HIS A 581 -17.72 -10.25 27.67
CA HIS A 581 -17.34 -9.01 28.40
C HIS A 581 -16.32 -8.10 27.68
N VAL A 582 -15.79 -8.45 26.50
CA VAL A 582 -14.74 -7.64 25.85
C VAL A 582 -15.18 -6.19 25.60
N GLY A 583 -16.47 -5.93 25.37
CA GLY A 583 -17.02 -4.57 25.23
C GLY A 583 -16.94 -3.71 26.49
N GLU A 584 -16.76 -4.31 27.67
CA GLU A 584 -16.68 -3.64 28.97
C GLU A 584 -15.25 -3.21 29.33
N VAL A 585 -14.24 -3.71 28.59
CA VAL A 585 -12.83 -3.36 28.82
C VAL A 585 -12.61 -1.88 28.53
N LYS A 586 -12.24 -1.10 29.52
CA LYS A 586 -12.17 0.37 29.44
C LYS A 586 -11.05 0.88 28.53
N ASP A 587 -9.87 0.24 28.60
CA ASP A 587 -8.75 0.61 27.76
C ASP A 587 -9.06 0.28 26.28
N ALA A 588 -9.20 1.31 25.45
CA ALA A 588 -9.56 1.18 24.04
C ALA A 588 -8.49 0.44 23.24
N THR A 589 -7.19 0.61 23.57
CA THR A 589 -6.10 -0.09 22.87
C THR A 589 -6.14 -1.58 23.18
N LEU A 590 -6.28 -1.92 24.46
CA LEU A 590 -6.44 -3.31 24.88
C LEU A 590 -7.71 -3.93 24.26
N ARG A 591 -8.85 -3.24 24.31
CA ARG A 591 -10.12 -3.71 23.72
C ARG A 591 -9.98 -3.97 22.22
N ALA A 592 -9.28 -3.10 21.48
CA ALA A 592 -8.98 -3.31 20.07
C ALA A 592 -8.16 -4.59 19.82
N MET A 593 -7.15 -4.85 20.66
CA MET A 593 -6.30 -6.04 20.58
C MET A 593 -7.07 -7.32 20.93
N LEU A 594 -7.94 -7.28 21.93
CA LEU A 594 -8.76 -8.42 22.34
C LEU A 594 -9.76 -8.80 21.23
N TRP A 595 -10.42 -7.81 20.60
CA TRP A 595 -11.23 -8.06 19.40
C TRP A 595 -10.41 -8.63 18.25
N GLY A 596 -9.13 -8.21 18.13
CA GLY A 596 -8.19 -8.79 17.17
C GLY A 596 -7.89 -10.25 17.45
N ALA A 597 -7.61 -10.59 18.70
CA ALA A 597 -7.32 -11.96 19.11
C ALA A 597 -8.51 -12.92 18.92
N LEU A 598 -9.72 -12.49 19.23
CA LEU A 598 -10.94 -13.26 18.93
C LEU A 598 -11.12 -13.45 17.41
N TRP A 599 -10.82 -12.43 16.62
CA TRP A 599 -10.88 -12.52 15.16
C TRP A 599 -9.83 -13.47 14.60
N ASP A 600 -8.62 -13.46 15.15
CA ASP A 600 -7.57 -14.40 14.75
C ASP A 600 -7.96 -15.85 15.06
N GLN A 601 -8.67 -16.11 16.16
CA GLN A 601 -9.25 -17.45 16.43
C GLN A 601 -10.30 -17.85 15.38
N VAL A 602 -11.11 -16.89 14.87
CA VAL A 602 -12.03 -17.19 13.75
C VAL A 602 -11.23 -17.55 12.49
N ARG A 603 -10.19 -16.78 12.17
CA ARG A 603 -9.31 -17.00 11.02
C ARG A 603 -8.55 -18.33 11.10
N GLU A 604 -8.18 -18.75 12.28
CA GLU A 604 -7.54 -20.06 12.54
C GLU A 604 -8.56 -21.21 12.62
N ALA A 605 -9.87 -20.95 12.41
CA ALA A 605 -10.97 -21.90 12.52
C ALA A 605 -11.04 -22.58 13.90
N THR A 606 -10.65 -21.88 14.97
CA THR A 606 -10.77 -22.34 16.36
C THR A 606 -11.96 -21.71 17.10
N LEU A 607 -12.53 -20.63 16.55
CA LEU A 607 -13.74 -19.97 17.04
C LEU A 607 -14.78 -19.92 15.89
N PRO A 608 -16.06 -20.38 16.14
CA PRO A 608 -17.11 -20.29 15.15
C PRO A 608 -17.39 -18.83 14.72
N PRO A 609 -17.56 -18.54 13.41
CA PRO A 609 -17.93 -17.19 12.94
C PRO A 609 -19.23 -16.67 13.59
N ALA A 610 -20.20 -17.54 13.86
CA ALA A 610 -21.47 -17.18 14.52
C ALA A 610 -21.24 -16.67 15.95
N SER A 611 -20.37 -17.32 16.73
CA SER A 611 -20.06 -16.90 18.11
C SER A 611 -19.42 -15.50 18.14
N PHE A 612 -18.49 -15.25 17.21
CA PHE A 612 -17.91 -13.91 17.04
C PHE A 612 -18.96 -12.89 16.61
N ALA A 613 -19.82 -13.23 15.65
CA ALA A 613 -20.88 -12.34 15.16
C ALA A 613 -21.88 -11.97 16.26
N ASP A 614 -22.29 -12.93 17.09
CA ASP A 614 -23.19 -12.68 18.21
C ASP A 614 -22.54 -11.75 19.27
N ALA A 615 -21.27 -11.98 19.62
CA ALA A 615 -20.53 -11.08 20.53
C ALA A 615 -20.39 -9.67 19.93
N ALA A 616 -20.03 -9.56 18.64
CA ALA A 616 -19.91 -8.28 17.95
C ALA A 616 -21.24 -7.52 17.90
N MET A 617 -22.35 -8.20 17.61
CA MET A 617 -23.68 -7.59 17.59
C MET A 617 -24.14 -7.09 18.97
N ARG A 618 -23.73 -7.73 20.07
CA ARG A 618 -24.01 -7.23 21.44
C ARG A 618 -23.16 -6.02 21.78
N ALA A 619 -21.88 -6.02 21.39
CA ALA A 619 -20.93 -4.97 21.77
C ALA A 619 -21.05 -3.71 20.89
N LEU A 620 -21.34 -3.83 19.61
CA LEU A 620 -21.35 -2.72 18.66
C LEU A 620 -22.30 -1.56 19.04
N PRO A 621 -23.48 -1.78 19.61
CA PRO A 621 -24.32 -0.70 20.14
C PRO A 621 -23.70 0.10 21.27
N LEU A 622 -22.79 -0.49 22.04
CA LEU A 622 -22.15 0.11 23.21
C LEU A 622 -20.78 0.74 22.87
N GLU A 623 -20.17 0.33 21.75
CA GLU A 623 -18.85 0.82 21.35
C GLU A 623 -18.90 2.31 20.93
N ARG A 624 -18.11 3.14 21.59
CA ARG A 624 -18.02 4.59 21.35
C ARG A 624 -16.77 5.00 20.62
N ASP A 625 -15.77 4.13 20.52
CA ASP A 625 -14.58 4.38 19.73
C ASP A 625 -14.87 4.12 18.24
N GLU A 626 -14.71 5.16 17.42
CA GLU A 626 -15.04 5.12 15.97
C GLU A 626 -14.21 4.07 15.23
N GLN A 627 -12.94 3.92 15.55
CA GLN A 627 -12.04 3.00 14.87
C GLN A 627 -12.34 1.54 15.25
N ILE A 628 -12.60 1.28 16.52
CA ILE A 628 -12.99 -0.07 16.98
C ILE A 628 -14.34 -0.44 16.39
N ALA A 629 -15.32 0.47 16.42
CA ALA A 629 -16.64 0.24 15.83
C ALA A 629 -16.54 -0.08 14.33
N GLY A 630 -15.71 0.65 13.59
CA GLY A 630 -15.46 0.39 12.17
C GLY A 630 -14.82 -0.97 11.91
N ALA A 631 -13.77 -1.32 12.65
CA ALA A 631 -13.09 -2.61 12.55
C ALA A 631 -14.01 -3.77 12.92
N LEU A 632 -14.81 -3.62 13.98
CA LEU A 632 -15.76 -4.63 14.44
C LEU A 632 -16.88 -4.83 13.42
N THR A 633 -17.41 -3.74 12.83
CA THR A 633 -18.40 -3.81 11.75
C THR A 633 -17.86 -4.58 10.54
N SER A 634 -16.65 -4.28 10.10
CA SER A 634 -16.01 -4.98 8.97
C SER A 634 -15.83 -6.50 9.24
N ARG A 635 -15.38 -6.86 10.45
CA ARG A 635 -15.23 -8.26 10.86
C ARG A 635 -16.59 -8.98 10.99
N LEU A 636 -17.60 -8.29 11.51
CA LEU A 636 -18.97 -8.81 11.58
C LEU A 636 -19.49 -9.13 10.18
N LEU A 637 -19.32 -8.23 9.22
CA LEU A 637 -19.72 -8.47 7.83
C LEU A 637 -18.95 -9.63 7.20
N THR A 638 -17.64 -9.72 7.42
CA THR A 638 -16.85 -10.85 6.93
C THR A 638 -17.31 -12.17 7.55
N ALA A 639 -17.57 -12.21 8.86
CA ALA A 639 -18.05 -13.40 9.55
C ALA A 639 -19.42 -13.87 9.04
N THR A 640 -20.32 -12.93 8.72
CA THR A 640 -21.70 -13.23 8.31
C THR A 640 -21.81 -13.46 6.80
N GLN A 641 -21.16 -12.70 5.96
CA GLN A 641 -21.31 -12.75 4.51
C GLN A 641 -20.27 -13.66 3.83
N ARG A 642 -19.00 -13.49 4.19
CA ARG A 642 -17.93 -14.27 3.55
C ARG A 642 -17.74 -15.64 4.19
N TYR A 643 -17.70 -15.76 5.52
CA TYR A 643 -17.54 -17.04 6.22
C TYR A 643 -18.87 -17.75 6.48
N GLY A 644 -19.98 -16.99 6.60
CA GLY A 644 -21.32 -17.53 6.69
C GLY A 644 -21.75 -18.22 5.39
N ARG A 645 -22.53 -19.32 5.51
CA ARG A 645 -23.07 -20.07 4.39
C ARG A 645 -24.58 -20.23 4.56
N GLY A 646 -25.35 -20.16 3.44
CA GLY A 646 -26.79 -20.47 3.39
C GLY A 646 -27.57 -20.01 4.62
N GLY A 647 -27.90 -20.95 5.47
CA GLY A 647 -28.74 -20.73 6.64
C GLY A 647 -28.21 -19.77 7.69
N LEU A 648 -26.87 -19.70 7.92
CA LEU A 648 -26.30 -18.70 8.84
C LEU A 648 -26.50 -17.29 8.29
N ARG A 649 -26.19 -17.08 7.03
CA ARG A 649 -26.35 -15.76 6.39
C ARG A 649 -27.83 -15.35 6.39
N GLN A 650 -28.75 -16.27 6.05
CA GLN A 650 -30.20 -16.03 6.10
C GLN A 650 -30.66 -15.58 7.50
N THR A 651 -30.14 -16.22 8.55
CA THR A 651 -30.50 -15.90 9.93
C THR A 651 -29.93 -14.57 10.41
N LEU A 652 -28.65 -14.27 10.07
CA LEU A 652 -27.94 -13.11 10.61
C LEU A 652 -28.13 -11.83 9.78
N GLN A 653 -28.30 -11.91 8.47
CA GLN A 653 -28.40 -10.74 7.60
C GLN A 653 -29.48 -9.74 8.06
N PRO A 654 -30.73 -10.12 8.36
CA PRO A 654 -31.76 -9.18 8.82
C PRO A 654 -31.43 -8.53 10.18
N ARG A 655 -30.71 -9.25 11.03
CA ARG A 655 -30.27 -8.75 12.35
C ARG A 655 -29.16 -7.71 12.16
N VAL A 656 -28.22 -7.98 11.26
CA VAL A 656 -27.13 -7.07 10.92
C VAL A 656 -27.66 -5.82 10.23
N GLU A 657 -28.57 -5.93 9.25
CA GLU A 657 -29.20 -4.78 8.59
C GLU A 657 -29.91 -3.87 9.61
N ARG A 658 -30.72 -4.43 10.51
CA ARG A 658 -31.37 -3.64 11.58
C ARG A 658 -30.36 -2.97 12.51
N LEU A 659 -29.30 -3.68 12.90
CA LEU A 659 -28.25 -3.15 13.75
C LEU A 659 -27.55 -1.95 13.10
N LEU A 660 -27.15 -2.08 11.83
CA LEU A 660 -26.45 -1.04 11.10
C LEU A 660 -27.37 0.17 10.83
N LEU A 661 -28.65 -0.08 10.48
CA LEU A 661 -29.64 0.99 10.30
C LEU A 661 -29.89 1.75 11.60
N SER A 662 -30.09 1.05 12.71
CA SER A 662 -30.27 1.65 14.03
C SER A 662 -29.07 2.51 14.43
N GLY A 663 -27.86 1.99 14.24
CA GLY A 663 -26.67 2.74 14.55
C GLY A 663 -26.40 3.93 13.63
N ALA A 664 -26.73 3.85 12.35
CA ALA A 664 -26.65 4.99 11.45
C ALA A 664 -27.66 6.11 11.84
N ALA A 665 -28.83 5.73 12.34
CA ALA A 665 -29.88 6.65 12.78
C ALA A 665 -29.64 7.23 14.18
N ASP A 666 -28.81 6.60 15.02
CA ASP A 666 -28.58 6.97 16.43
C ASP A 666 -27.81 8.32 16.53
N THR A 667 -28.53 9.39 16.82
CA THR A 667 -27.96 10.74 16.93
C THR A 667 -27.04 10.93 18.16
N SER A 668 -27.01 10.01 19.12
CA SER A 668 -26.07 10.04 20.25
C SER A 668 -24.64 9.64 19.83
N ARG A 669 -24.46 9.10 18.63
CA ARG A 669 -23.17 8.66 18.07
C ARG A 669 -22.48 9.78 17.30
N SER A 670 -21.15 9.68 17.18
CA SER A 670 -20.40 10.58 16.32
C SER A 670 -20.82 10.44 14.85
N TYR A 671 -20.59 11.52 14.08
CA TYR A 671 -20.81 11.47 12.65
C TYR A 671 -20.09 10.28 11.99
N GLY A 672 -18.82 10.07 12.33
CA GLY A 672 -18.01 9.00 11.75
C GLY A 672 -18.54 7.60 12.06
N GLN A 673 -19.03 7.36 13.29
CA GLN A 673 -19.68 6.10 13.64
C GLN A 673 -20.95 5.87 12.85
N ARG A 674 -21.82 6.86 12.76
CA ARG A 674 -23.07 6.81 11.99
C ARG A 674 -22.80 6.59 10.50
N LYS A 675 -21.84 7.32 9.94
CA LYS A 675 -21.46 7.23 8.52
C LYS A 675 -20.88 5.86 8.20
N SER A 676 -19.98 5.33 9.04
CA SER A 676 -19.41 4.00 8.84
C SER A 676 -20.46 2.90 8.86
N GLN A 677 -21.48 3.01 9.71
CA GLN A 677 -22.58 2.05 9.76
C GLN A 677 -23.52 2.20 8.57
N LEU A 678 -23.80 3.43 8.10
CA LEU A 678 -24.57 3.66 6.87
C LEU A 678 -23.85 3.06 5.66
N ASP A 679 -22.55 3.31 5.51
CA ASP A 679 -21.77 2.77 4.40
C ASP A 679 -21.71 1.23 4.43
N ALA A 680 -21.56 0.66 5.63
CA ALA A 680 -21.60 -0.77 5.84
C ALA A 680 -22.99 -1.36 5.49
N LEU A 681 -24.08 -0.70 5.87
CA LEU A 681 -25.44 -1.10 5.53
C LEU A 681 -25.63 -1.11 3.99
N ILE A 682 -25.29 0.01 3.32
CA ILE A 682 -25.39 0.12 1.86
C ILE A 682 -24.58 -1.02 1.19
N GLY A 683 -23.30 -1.15 1.55
CA GLY A 683 -22.39 -2.12 0.94
C GLY A 683 -22.75 -3.59 1.19
N SER A 684 -23.45 -3.90 2.29
CA SER A 684 -23.80 -5.26 2.71
C SER A 684 -25.22 -5.69 2.38
N THR A 685 -26.11 -4.77 1.98
CA THR A 685 -27.49 -5.09 1.59
C THR A 685 -27.49 -5.96 0.34
N SER A 686 -28.13 -7.12 0.39
CA SER A 686 -28.10 -8.10 -0.71
C SER A 686 -29.37 -8.95 -0.74
N ASN A 687 -29.83 -9.25 -1.96
CA ASN A 687 -30.91 -10.20 -2.23
C ASN A 687 -30.40 -11.62 -2.51
N ALA A 688 -29.11 -11.87 -2.48
CA ALA A 688 -28.50 -13.12 -2.92
C ALA A 688 -29.04 -14.37 -2.18
N PHE A 689 -29.38 -14.22 -0.89
CA PHE A 689 -29.85 -15.33 -0.06
C PHE A 689 -31.27 -15.15 0.47
N MET A 690 -31.74 -13.92 0.60
CA MET A 690 -33.09 -13.60 1.05
C MET A 690 -33.48 -12.19 0.55
N PRO A 691 -34.65 -12.04 -0.07
CA PRO A 691 -35.16 -10.73 -0.46
C PRO A 691 -35.21 -9.77 0.73
N THR A 692 -34.70 -8.56 0.56
CA THR A 692 -34.72 -7.52 1.58
C THR A 692 -35.46 -6.28 1.07
N ARG A 693 -36.29 -5.69 1.93
CA ARG A 693 -36.91 -4.37 1.68
C ARG A 693 -35.91 -3.22 1.80
N MET A 694 -34.68 -3.50 2.23
CA MET A 694 -33.67 -2.47 2.40
C MET A 694 -33.28 -1.86 1.04
N LEU A 695 -33.24 -2.64 -0.05
CA LEU A 695 -32.99 -2.10 -1.40
C LEU A 695 -34.04 -1.04 -1.80
N ASP A 696 -35.33 -1.29 -1.53
CA ASP A 696 -36.38 -0.28 -1.77
C ASP A 696 -36.18 0.96 -0.88
N THR A 697 -35.66 0.80 0.31
CA THR A 697 -35.33 1.91 1.21
C THR A 697 -34.14 2.73 0.68
N LEU A 698 -33.09 2.05 0.20
CA LEU A 698 -31.95 2.70 -0.46
C LEU A 698 -32.39 3.50 -1.69
N ASP A 699 -33.29 2.91 -2.51
CA ASP A 699 -33.85 3.58 -3.68
C ASP A 699 -34.60 4.85 -3.32
N ARG A 700 -35.51 4.76 -2.33
CA ARG A 700 -36.28 5.95 -1.85
C ARG A 700 -35.39 7.04 -1.27
N TRP A 701 -34.28 6.71 -0.63
CA TRP A 701 -33.34 7.73 -0.11
C TRP A 701 -32.76 8.61 -1.23
N LEU A 702 -32.62 8.09 -2.45
CA LEU A 702 -32.13 8.88 -3.58
C LEU A 702 -33.07 10.00 -4.02
N ASP A 703 -34.35 9.95 -3.65
CA ASP A 703 -35.34 11.02 -3.90
C ASP A 703 -35.27 12.14 -2.86
N GLY A 704 -34.55 11.92 -1.74
CA GLY A 704 -34.41 12.90 -0.66
C GLY A 704 -33.00 13.46 -0.52
N ASP A 705 -32.81 14.22 0.58
CA ASP A 705 -31.55 14.88 0.94
C ASP A 705 -30.80 14.17 2.08
N SER A 706 -31.37 13.10 2.62
CA SER A 706 -30.79 12.36 3.75
C SER A 706 -31.01 10.86 3.66
N ALA A 707 -30.08 10.11 4.27
CA ALA A 707 -30.15 8.68 4.48
C ALA A 707 -29.91 8.38 5.96
N ALA A 708 -30.84 7.70 6.64
CA ALA A 708 -30.81 7.45 8.08
C ALA A 708 -30.53 8.72 8.92
N GLY A 709 -31.04 9.89 8.49
CA GLY A 709 -30.81 11.19 9.14
C GLY A 709 -29.40 11.78 8.95
N LEU A 710 -28.61 11.25 8.04
CA LEU A 710 -27.33 11.82 7.60
C LEU A 710 -27.54 12.52 6.23
N PRO A 711 -26.88 13.67 5.97
CA PRO A 711 -26.96 14.35 4.68
C PRO A 711 -26.53 13.42 3.54
N LEU A 712 -27.33 13.31 2.50
CA LEU A 712 -27.07 12.48 1.33
C LEU A 712 -26.17 13.23 0.33
N ARG A 713 -24.89 13.00 0.42
CA ARG A 713 -23.87 13.60 -0.45
C ARG A 713 -23.50 12.67 -1.62
N ALA A 714 -22.78 13.21 -2.61
CA ALA A 714 -22.44 12.47 -3.83
C ALA A 714 -21.76 11.11 -3.57
N PRO A 715 -20.78 10.95 -2.66
CA PRO A 715 -20.19 9.62 -2.40
C PRO A 715 -21.20 8.58 -1.93
N THR A 716 -22.09 8.97 -0.99
CA THR A 716 -23.14 8.08 -0.47
C THR A 716 -24.19 7.77 -1.54
N ARG A 717 -24.57 8.74 -2.37
CA ARG A 717 -25.48 8.52 -3.51
C ARG A 717 -24.92 7.49 -4.47
N TRP A 718 -23.65 7.66 -4.88
CA TRP A 718 -22.97 6.72 -5.76
C TRP A 718 -22.85 5.32 -5.17
N ALA A 719 -22.62 5.19 -3.86
CA ALA A 719 -22.60 3.91 -3.16
C ALA A 719 -23.96 3.20 -3.26
N ILE A 720 -25.07 3.94 -3.04
CA ILE A 720 -26.42 3.41 -3.18
C ILE A 720 -26.68 2.96 -4.63
N VAL A 721 -26.39 3.81 -5.62
CA VAL A 721 -26.58 3.49 -7.05
C VAL A 721 -25.79 2.23 -7.42
N THR A 722 -24.54 2.15 -6.99
CA THR A 722 -23.68 0.97 -7.22
C THR A 722 -24.32 -0.30 -6.65
N ARG A 723 -24.88 -0.22 -5.44
CA ARG A 723 -25.54 -1.37 -4.81
C ARG A 723 -26.82 -1.79 -5.53
N LEU A 724 -27.65 -0.82 -5.93
CA LEU A 724 -28.86 -1.10 -6.72
C LEU A 724 -28.51 -1.79 -8.05
N VAL A 725 -27.43 -1.37 -8.72
CA VAL A 725 -26.94 -2.01 -9.96
C VAL A 725 -26.46 -3.42 -9.67
N ALA A 726 -25.68 -3.64 -8.61
CA ALA A 726 -25.16 -4.97 -8.22
C ALA A 726 -26.27 -5.96 -7.92
N GLU A 727 -27.38 -5.50 -7.33
CA GLU A 727 -28.54 -6.32 -6.93
C GLU A 727 -29.65 -6.39 -7.97
N ARG A 728 -29.47 -5.83 -9.17
CA ARG A 728 -30.50 -5.76 -10.25
C ARG A 728 -31.82 -5.13 -9.80
N HIS A 729 -31.76 -4.10 -8.95
CA HIS A 729 -32.98 -3.43 -8.54
C HIS A 729 -33.69 -2.83 -9.77
N PRO A 730 -35.04 -2.86 -9.84
CA PRO A 730 -35.78 -2.39 -11.02
C PRO A 730 -35.48 -0.95 -11.43
N SER A 731 -35.19 -0.06 -10.47
CA SER A 731 -34.84 1.35 -10.72
C SER A 731 -33.36 1.57 -11.09
N ALA A 732 -32.49 0.55 -11.00
CA ALA A 732 -31.04 0.71 -11.06
C ALA A 732 -30.55 1.52 -12.28
N ASN A 733 -31.03 1.18 -13.47
CA ASN A 733 -30.62 1.89 -14.70
C ASN A 733 -31.08 3.36 -14.71
N ALA A 734 -32.32 3.63 -14.28
CA ALA A 734 -32.85 5.00 -14.19
C ALA A 734 -32.04 5.81 -13.17
N ARG A 735 -31.74 5.25 -11.99
CA ARG A 735 -30.94 5.89 -10.95
C ARG A 735 -29.50 6.16 -11.42
N LEU A 736 -28.86 5.21 -12.12
CA LEU A 736 -27.53 5.39 -12.69
C LEU A 736 -27.50 6.57 -13.67
N GLN A 737 -28.45 6.64 -14.61
CA GLN A 737 -28.53 7.74 -15.59
C GLN A 737 -28.81 9.08 -14.91
N ALA A 738 -29.71 9.12 -13.95
CA ALA A 738 -30.00 10.34 -13.20
C ALA A 738 -28.78 10.86 -12.43
N GLU A 739 -27.99 9.96 -11.80
CA GLU A 739 -26.82 10.37 -11.04
C GLU A 739 -25.65 10.80 -11.94
N VAL A 740 -25.49 10.22 -13.14
CA VAL A 740 -24.55 10.69 -14.19
C VAL A 740 -24.82 12.13 -14.59
N VAL A 741 -26.10 12.50 -14.74
CA VAL A 741 -26.50 13.89 -15.07
C VAL A 741 -26.25 14.80 -13.86
N ARG A 742 -26.56 14.35 -12.64
CA ARG A 742 -26.42 15.12 -11.40
C ARG A 742 -24.95 15.43 -11.08
N ASP A 743 -24.06 14.46 -11.26
CA ASP A 743 -22.64 14.56 -10.94
C ASP A 743 -21.75 14.38 -12.19
N SER A 744 -21.66 15.44 -12.98
CA SER A 744 -20.88 15.48 -14.22
C SER A 744 -19.36 15.68 -14.00
N SER A 745 -18.91 15.81 -12.75
CA SER A 745 -17.48 15.99 -12.38
C SER A 745 -16.61 14.80 -12.80
N SER A 746 -15.29 14.97 -12.84
CA SER A 746 -14.33 13.88 -13.08
C SER A 746 -14.55 12.72 -12.13
N GLU A 747 -14.82 13.01 -10.86
CA GLU A 747 -15.11 12.01 -9.84
C GLU A 747 -16.45 11.32 -10.10
N GLY A 748 -17.52 12.05 -10.46
CA GLY A 748 -18.81 11.47 -10.83
C GLY A 748 -18.71 10.53 -12.03
N LYS A 749 -17.93 10.89 -13.05
CA LYS A 749 -17.67 10.02 -14.21
C LYS A 749 -16.92 8.73 -13.80
N ARG A 750 -15.95 8.83 -12.88
CA ARG A 750 -15.28 7.66 -12.32
C ARG A 750 -16.26 6.77 -11.55
N GLN A 751 -17.08 7.33 -10.69
CA GLN A 751 -18.08 6.59 -9.93
C GLN A 751 -19.14 5.93 -10.84
N ALA A 752 -19.54 6.59 -11.91
CA ALA A 752 -20.43 6.00 -12.92
C ALA A 752 -19.79 4.76 -13.58
N PHE A 753 -18.49 4.85 -13.88
CA PHE A 753 -17.74 3.71 -14.41
C PHE A 753 -17.68 2.55 -13.41
N VAL A 754 -17.45 2.83 -12.13
CA VAL A 754 -17.46 1.83 -11.05
C VAL A 754 -18.85 1.21 -10.88
N ALA A 755 -19.90 2.02 -10.82
CA ALA A 755 -21.28 1.55 -10.64
C ALA A 755 -21.72 0.63 -11.78
N ALA A 756 -21.40 0.99 -13.03
CA ALA A 756 -21.72 0.15 -14.17
C ALA A 756 -20.94 -1.19 -14.19
N ALA A 757 -19.73 -1.24 -13.65
CA ALA A 757 -18.96 -2.49 -13.51
C ALA A 757 -19.62 -3.51 -12.54
N ALA A 758 -20.44 -3.02 -11.61
CA ALA A 758 -21.14 -3.85 -10.64
C ALA A 758 -22.27 -4.71 -11.25
N ALA A 759 -22.72 -4.39 -12.47
CA ALA A 759 -23.83 -5.11 -13.12
C ALA A 759 -23.54 -6.62 -13.24
N PRO A 760 -24.44 -7.48 -12.72
CA PRO A 760 -24.22 -8.92 -12.68
C PRO A 760 -24.69 -9.61 -13.98
N ASP A 761 -24.19 -9.14 -15.13
CA ASP A 761 -24.44 -9.74 -16.44
C ASP A 761 -23.14 -10.02 -17.22
N SER A 762 -23.13 -11.12 -17.97
CA SER A 762 -21.95 -11.62 -18.65
C SER A 762 -21.43 -10.67 -19.74
N ALA A 763 -22.29 -9.92 -20.42
CA ALA A 763 -21.89 -8.99 -21.49
C ALA A 763 -21.16 -7.77 -20.92
N THR A 764 -21.67 -7.19 -19.82
CA THR A 764 -20.99 -6.08 -19.10
C THR A 764 -19.66 -6.54 -18.53
N LYS A 765 -19.60 -7.71 -17.87
CA LYS A 765 -18.34 -8.26 -17.36
C LYS A 765 -17.31 -8.46 -18.48
N ALA A 766 -17.69 -9.04 -19.61
CA ALA A 766 -16.79 -9.24 -20.76
C ALA A 766 -16.28 -7.90 -21.31
N ARG A 767 -17.16 -6.90 -21.48
CA ARG A 767 -16.79 -5.56 -21.95
C ARG A 767 -15.80 -4.88 -21.01
N TYR A 768 -16.01 -4.94 -19.68
CA TYR A 768 -15.11 -4.33 -18.69
C TYR A 768 -13.75 -5.02 -18.67
N PHE A 769 -13.71 -6.35 -18.65
CA PHE A 769 -12.46 -7.10 -18.68
C PHE A 769 -11.61 -6.75 -19.90
N ALA A 770 -12.24 -6.66 -21.11
CA ALA A 770 -11.55 -6.24 -22.31
C ALA A 770 -11.07 -4.78 -22.26
N ARG A 771 -11.89 -3.85 -21.74
CA ARG A 771 -11.54 -2.43 -21.64
C ARG A 771 -10.33 -2.17 -20.75
N TRP A 772 -10.15 -2.92 -19.65
CA TRP A 772 -9.00 -2.75 -18.76
C TRP A 772 -7.64 -2.91 -19.45
N PHE A 773 -7.59 -3.61 -20.58
CA PHE A 773 -6.36 -3.84 -21.36
C PHE A 773 -6.29 -3.01 -22.63
N ASN A 774 -7.42 -2.70 -23.25
CA ASN A 774 -7.49 -2.14 -24.60
C ASN A 774 -7.88 -0.66 -24.65
N ASP A 775 -8.41 -0.08 -23.57
CA ASP A 775 -8.84 1.32 -23.52
C ASP A 775 -7.71 2.20 -22.94
N SER A 776 -6.96 2.86 -23.83
CA SER A 776 -5.85 3.74 -23.46
C SER A 776 -6.27 5.05 -22.76
N THR A 777 -7.58 5.35 -22.76
CA THR A 777 -8.11 6.53 -22.06
C THR A 777 -8.34 6.29 -20.58
N LEU A 778 -8.38 5.03 -20.13
CA LEU A 778 -8.54 4.67 -18.72
C LEU A 778 -7.21 4.85 -17.97
N ASN A 779 -7.23 5.69 -16.95
CA ASN A 779 -6.14 5.71 -15.99
C ASN A 779 -6.24 4.52 -15.01
N GLU A 780 -5.14 4.28 -14.30
CA GLU A 780 -5.03 3.12 -13.40
C GLU A 780 -6.00 3.17 -12.23
N GLU A 781 -6.32 4.38 -11.74
CA GLU A 781 -7.26 4.58 -10.64
C GLU A 781 -8.68 4.12 -11.01
N TRP A 782 -9.14 4.40 -12.23
CA TRP A 782 -10.46 3.96 -12.70
C TRP A 782 -10.55 2.45 -12.78
N VAL A 783 -9.49 1.82 -13.32
CA VAL A 783 -9.42 0.35 -13.37
C VAL A 783 -9.46 -0.22 -11.96
N THR A 784 -8.55 0.21 -11.07
CA THR A 784 -8.45 -0.29 -9.69
C THR A 784 -9.76 -0.14 -8.93
N SER A 785 -10.41 1.04 -9.04
CA SER A 785 -11.69 1.32 -8.37
C SER A 785 -12.82 0.40 -8.85
N SER A 786 -12.81 0.01 -10.13
CA SER A 786 -13.85 -0.86 -10.70
C SER A 786 -13.67 -2.34 -10.37
N LEU A 787 -12.46 -2.78 -9.98
CA LEU A 787 -12.16 -4.20 -9.74
C LEU A 787 -13.07 -4.83 -8.68
N ARG A 788 -13.27 -4.16 -7.54
CA ARG A 788 -14.09 -4.70 -6.45
C ARG A 788 -15.58 -4.76 -6.82
N ALA A 789 -16.08 -3.75 -7.51
CA ALA A 789 -17.46 -3.74 -7.99
C ALA A 789 -17.72 -4.83 -9.04
N PHE A 790 -16.72 -5.13 -9.88
CA PHE A 790 -16.77 -6.22 -10.84
C PHE A 790 -16.75 -7.61 -10.15
N HIS A 791 -15.89 -7.80 -9.12
CA HIS A 791 -15.67 -9.06 -8.41
C HIS A 791 -16.41 -9.09 -7.07
N ASP A 792 -17.69 -8.71 -7.05
CA ASP A 792 -18.53 -8.83 -5.86
C ASP A 792 -18.67 -10.30 -5.42
N ASP A 793 -18.54 -10.59 -4.11
CA ASP A 793 -18.58 -11.96 -3.56
C ASP A 793 -19.91 -12.69 -3.89
N ASP A 794 -21.02 -11.95 -4.05
CA ASP A 794 -22.32 -12.50 -4.42
C ASP A 794 -22.44 -12.79 -5.93
N GLN A 795 -21.44 -12.42 -6.72
CA GLN A 795 -21.34 -12.63 -8.16
C GLN A 795 -20.20 -13.61 -8.54
N ASP A 796 -19.67 -14.38 -7.57
CA ASP A 796 -18.52 -15.28 -7.75
C ASP A 796 -18.74 -16.29 -8.88
N VAL A 797 -19.95 -16.82 -9.08
CA VAL A 797 -20.31 -17.74 -10.16
C VAL A 797 -20.10 -17.08 -11.54
N ILE A 798 -20.51 -15.83 -11.70
CA ILE A 798 -20.37 -15.08 -12.98
C ILE A 798 -18.91 -14.70 -13.21
N THR A 799 -18.20 -14.31 -12.16
CA THR A 799 -16.82 -13.79 -12.28
C THR A 799 -15.77 -14.89 -12.30
N ARG A 800 -16.08 -16.11 -11.89
CA ARG A 800 -15.16 -17.26 -11.90
C ARG A 800 -14.52 -17.55 -13.25
N ARG A 801 -15.24 -17.31 -14.36
CA ARG A 801 -14.69 -17.43 -15.72
C ARG A 801 -13.51 -16.52 -16.01
N TYR A 802 -13.36 -15.42 -15.26
CA TYR A 802 -12.24 -14.47 -15.39
C TYR A 802 -11.06 -14.78 -14.47
N LEU A 803 -11.16 -15.79 -13.60
CA LEU A 803 -10.11 -16.15 -12.65
C LEU A 803 -8.83 -16.56 -13.36
N VAL A 804 -8.90 -17.59 -14.22
CA VAL A 804 -7.73 -18.05 -14.99
C VAL A 804 -7.22 -16.97 -15.97
N PRO A 805 -8.06 -16.30 -16.80
CA PRO A 805 -7.61 -15.18 -17.60
C PRO A 805 -6.91 -14.07 -16.81
N SER A 806 -7.37 -13.77 -15.60
CA SER A 806 -6.70 -12.80 -14.72
C SER A 806 -5.32 -13.26 -14.29
N LEU A 807 -5.13 -14.54 -14.03
CA LEU A 807 -3.84 -15.11 -13.68
C LEU A 807 -2.88 -15.13 -14.88
N ASP A 808 -3.38 -15.44 -16.09
CA ASP A 808 -2.57 -15.43 -17.32
C ASP A 808 -2.01 -14.05 -17.66
N THR A 809 -2.68 -12.99 -17.23
CA THR A 809 -2.24 -11.60 -17.47
C THR A 809 -1.18 -11.09 -16.48
N LEU A 810 -0.81 -11.83 -15.43
CA LEU A 810 0.09 -11.35 -14.38
C LEU A 810 1.44 -10.81 -14.88
N PRO A 811 2.14 -11.45 -15.85
CA PRO A 811 3.40 -10.89 -16.37
C PRO A 811 3.20 -9.55 -17.09
N TRP A 812 2.07 -9.38 -17.77
CA TRP A 812 1.72 -8.11 -18.40
C TRP A 812 1.40 -7.03 -17.35
N VAL A 813 0.60 -7.37 -16.33
CA VAL A 813 0.24 -6.46 -15.23
C VAL A 813 1.50 -5.95 -14.53
N GLN A 814 2.44 -6.84 -14.17
CA GLN A 814 3.69 -6.47 -13.52
C GLN A 814 4.50 -5.45 -14.35
N ARG A 815 4.61 -5.66 -15.65
CA ARG A 815 5.39 -4.75 -16.52
C ARG A 815 4.70 -3.41 -16.79
N ASN A 816 3.36 -3.41 -16.93
CA ASN A 816 2.62 -2.27 -17.48
C ASN A 816 1.81 -1.49 -16.44
N ARG A 817 1.71 -1.98 -15.18
CA ARG A 817 0.96 -1.33 -14.11
C ARG A 817 1.88 -0.91 -12.95
N ARG A 818 1.39 -0.03 -12.08
CA ARG A 818 2.13 0.50 -10.93
C ARG A 818 2.21 -0.49 -9.77
N ILE A 819 2.99 -0.16 -8.75
CA ILE A 819 3.40 -1.04 -7.65
C ILE A 819 2.25 -1.71 -6.88
N PHE A 820 1.13 -1.03 -6.61
CA PHE A 820 0.01 -1.61 -5.85
C PHE A 820 -1.04 -2.30 -6.71
N PHE A 821 -1.01 -2.10 -8.04
CA PHE A 821 -2.03 -2.64 -8.93
C PHE A 821 -2.04 -4.18 -8.93
N LEU A 822 -0.88 -4.83 -8.92
CA LEU A 822 -0.78 -6.29 -8.89
C LEU A 822 -1.49 -6.90 -7.67
N GLY A 823 -1.29 -6.29 -6.49
CA GLY A 823 -1.97 -6.71 -5.26
C GLY A 823 -3.49 -6.51 -5.33
N ALA A 824 -3.95 -5.36 -5.83
CA ALA A 824 -5.36 -5.06 -6.02
C ALA A 824 -6.01 -6.01 -7.05
N TRP A 825 -5.32 -6.32 -8.14
CA TRP A 825 -5.75 -7.25 -9.18
C TRP A 825 -6.00 -8.66 -8.63
N LEU A 826 -5.02 -9.22 -7.92
CA LEU A 826 -5.12 -10.54 -7.31
C LEU A 826 -6.15 -10.59 -6.18
N SER A 827 -6.18 -9.55 -5.35
CA SER A 827 -7.17 -9.44 -4.26
C SER A 827 -8.60 -9.38 -4.81
N ALA A 828 -8.83 -8.75 -5.96
CA ALA A 828 -10.14 -8.74 -6.61
C ALA A 828 -10.44 -10.09 -7.27
N ALA A 829 -9.56 -10.58 -8.13
CA ALA A 829 -9.81 -11.77 -8.95
C ALA A 829 -9.93 -13.06 -8.12
N ILE A 830 -8.99 -13.29 -7.19
CA ILE A 830 -9.00 -14.46 -6.31
C ILE A 830 -9.84 -14.18 -5.05
N GLY A 831 -9.63 -13.01 -4.42
CA GLY A 831 -10.34 -12.62 -3.20
C GLY A 831 -11.84 -12.41 -3.39
N GLY A 832 -12.33 -12.10 -4.59
CA GLY A 832 -13.75 -12.07 -4.94
C GLY A 832 -14.38 -13.47 -5.13
N GLN A 833 -13.62 -14.55 -4.93
CA GLN A 833 -14.10 -15.94 -5.00
C GLN A 833 -14.26 -16.52 -3.60
N VAL A 834 -15.24 -17.40 -3.43
CA VAL A 834 -15.56 -18.01 -2.13
C VAL A 834 -15.79 -19.54 -2.20
N ALA A 835 -15.73 -20.13 -3.39
CA ALA A 835 -16.08 -21.51 -3.64
C ALA A 835 -14.84 -22.44 -3.72
N PRO A 836 -14.96 -23.73 -3.30
CA PRO A 836 -13.87 -24.72 -3.40
C PRO A 836 -13.38 -24.92 -4.83
N GLU A 837 -14.27 -24.80 -5.84
CA GLU A 837 -13.93 -24.96 -7.25
C GLU A 837 -12.98 -23.83 -7.74
N ALA A 838 -13.13 -22.62 -7.21
CA ALA A 838 -12.22 -21.52 -7.51
C ALA A 838 -10.82 -21.78 -6.92
N LEU A 839 -10.75 -22.33 -5.70
CA LEU A 839 -9.49 -22.74 -5.08
C LEU A 839 -8.78 -23.80 -5.92
N ALA A 840 -9.52 -24.83 -6.36
CA ALA A 840 -9.00 -25.88 -7.23
C ALA A 840 -8.48 -25.33 -8.57
N GLN A 841 -9.15 -24.32 -9.16
CA GLN A 841 -8.67 -23.66 -10.39
C GLN A 841 -7.36 -22.92 -10.17
N VAL A 842 -7.20 -22.20 -9.06
CA VAL A 842 -5.92 -21.52 -8.73
C VAL A 842 -4.80 -22.54 -8.55
N ASP A 843 -5.06 -23.64 -7.85
CA ASP A 843 -4.07 -24.70 -7.62
C ASP A 843 -3.66 -25.39 -8.91
N ALA A 844 -4.62 -25.72 -9.78
CA ALA A 844 -4.35 -26.29 -11.10
C ALA A 844 -3.55 -25.33 -11.97
N TRP A 845 -3.89 -24.03 -11.94
CA TRP A 845 -3.11 -23.00 -12.69
C TRP A 845 -1.68 -22.89 -12.17
N LEU A 846 -1.45 -22.86 -10.86
CA LEU A 846 -0.11 -22.84 -10.25
C LEU A 846 0.72 -24.07 -10.65
N ALA A 847 0.10 -25.24 -10.70
CA ALA A 847 0.74 -26.49 -11.12
C ALA A 847 1.10 -26.47 -12.63
N ALA A 848 0.23 -25.90 -13.47
CA ALA A 848 0.44 -25.78 -14.91
C ALA A 848 1.49 -24.69 -15.29
N ASN A 849 1.83 -23.78 -14.36
CA ASN A 849 2.75 -22.68 -14.58
C ASN A 849 4.01 -22.77 -13.68
N PRO A 850 4.82 -23.85 -13.75
CA PRO A 850 6.01 -24.00 -12.90
C PRO A 850 7.10 -22.95 -13.20
N GLN A 851 7.10 -22.36 -14.39
CA GLN A 851 8.06 -21.33 -14.82
C GLN A 851 7.67 -19.90 -14.42
N LEU A 852 6.54 -19.73 -13.72
CA LEU A 852 6.13 -18.42 -13.23
C LEU A 852 7.21 -17.86 -12.31
N GLY A 853 7.59 -16.59 -12.49
CA GLY A 853 8.55 -15.90 -11.63
C GLY A 853 8.23 -16.09 -10.14
N ALA A 854 9.24 -16.32 -9.33
CA ALA A 854 9.07 -16.63 -7.90
C ALA A 854 8.32 -15.52 -7.15
N ASP A 855 8.54 -14.27 -7.53
CA ASP A 855 7.86 -13.09 -6.99
C ASP A 855 6.35 -13.09 -7.31
N LEU A 856 5.97 -13.34 -8.57
CA LEU A 856 4.56 -13.46 -8.99
C LEU A 856 3.89 -14.67 -8.34
N ARG A 857 4.58 -15.81 -8.27
CA ARG A 857 4.06 -17.01 -7.60
C ARG A 857 3.73 -16.73 -6.15
N ARG A 858 4.60 -16.03 -5.41
CA ARG A 858 4.34 -15.63 -4.01
C ARG A 858 3.10 -14.73 -3.90
N LYS A 859 2.92 -13.78 -4.81
CA LYS A 859 1.73 -12.92 -4.82
C LYS A 859 0.43 -13.70 -5.05
N VAL A 860 0.45 -14.69 -5.93
CA VAL A 860 -0.71 -15.59 -6.13
C VAL A 860 -0.98 -16.41 -4.85
N LEU A 861 0.05 -16.96 -4.21
CA LEU A 861 -0.08 -17.72 -2.95
C LEU A 861 -0.63 -16.85 -1.81
N GLN A 862 -0.26 -15.56 -1.72
CA GLN A 862 -0.82 -14.62 -0.74
C GLN A 862 -2.33 -14.45 -0.93
N ALA A 863 -2.80 -14.24 -2.16
CA ALA A 863 -4.21 -14.08 -2.45
C ALA A 863 -4.99 -15.41 -2.33
N ARG A 864 -4.37 -16.53 -2.71
CA ARG A 864 -4.94 -17.88 -2.59
C ARG A 864 -5.25 -18.25 -1.14
N ASP A 865 -4.40 -17.84 -0.18
CA ASP A 865 -4.57 -18.17 1.24
C ASP A 865 -5.93 -17.68 1.79
N GLU A 866 -6.36 -16.47 1.42
CA GLU A 866 -7.64 -15.93 1.87
C GLU A 866 -8.84 -16.76 1.32
N LEU A 867 -8.75 -17.24 0.09
CA LEU A 867 -9.74 -18.13 -0.50
C LEU A 867 -9.71 -19.49 0.20
N GLU A 868 -8.54 -20.08 0.43
CA GLU A 868 -8.37 -21.33 1.16
C GLU A 868 -8.94 -21.22 2.59
N ARG A 869 -8.62 -20.14 3.28
CA ARG A 869 -9.12 -19.84 4.62
C ARG A 869 -10.65 -19.76 4.64
N THR A 870 -11.25 -19.10 3.64
CA THR A 870 -12.71 -19.02 3.47
C THR A 870 -13.32 -20.41 3.32
N VAL A 871 -12.74 -21.24 2.45
CA VAL A 871 -13.19 -22.61 2.21
C VAL A 871 -13.04 -23.46 3.48
N ARG A 872 -11.90 -23.37 4.16
CA ARG A 872 -11.63 -24.11 5.42
C ARG A 872 -12.61 -23.76 6.54
N ILE A 873 -12.87 -22.47 6.76
CA ILE A 873 -13.80 -22.00 7.79
C ILE A 873 -15.23 -22.47 7.45
N ARG A 874 -15.66 -22.32 6.21
CA ARG A 874 -16.99 -22.80 5.76
C ARG A 874 -17.14 -24.31 5.89
N THR A 875 -16.08 -25.07 5.71
CA THR A 875 -16.07 -26.53 5.89
C THR A 875 -16.11 -26.91 7.37
N ALA A 876 -15.35 -26.19 8.22
CA ALA A 876 -15.32 -26.44 9.66
C ALA A 876 -16.66 -26.08 10.35
N TYR A 877 -17.38 -25.10 9.82
CA TYR A 877 -18.61 -24.55 10.40
C TYR A 877 -19.73 -24.45 9.35
N PRO A 878 -20.23 -25.56 8.80
CA PRO A 878 -21.20 -25.55 7.69
C PRO A 878 -22.51 -24.85 8.03
N THR A 879 -22.93 -24.86 9.30
CA THR A 879 -24.11 -24.16 9.81
C THR A 879 -23.79 -22.87 10.55
N GLY A 880 -22.49 -22.51 10.63
CA GLY A 880 -21.99 -21.37 11.39
C GLY A 880 -21.90 -21.59 12.90
N GLY A 881 -22.46 -22.68 13.44
CA GLY A 881 -22.44 -23.08 14.85
C GLY A 881 -21.24 -23.99 15.22
N PRO A 882 -21.28 -24.69 16.37
CA PRO A 882 -20.21 -25.59 16.81
C PRO A 882 -19.84 -26.64 15.75
N ARG A 883 -18.58 -27.06 15.73
CA ARG A 883 -18.09 -28.08 14.80
C ARG A 883 -19.01 -29.29 14.77
N SER A 884 -19.44 -29.73 13.60
CA SER A 884 -20.03 -31.06 13.46
C SER A 884 -18.95 -32.08 13.83
N THR A 885 -19.22 -32.97 14.75
CA THR A 885 -18.36 -34.08 15.18
C THR A 885 -18.26 -35.13 14.09
N VAL A 886 -17.75 -34.77 12.91
CA VAL A 886 -17.26 -35.74 11.94
C VAL A 886 -15.81 -35.94 12.26
N HIS A 887 -15.44 -37.02 12.90
CA HIS A 887 -14.09 -37.50 13.12
C HIS A 887 -13.30 -37.42 11.80
N SER A 888 -12.27 -36.66 11.80
CA SER A 888 -11.10 -36.92 10.98
C SER A 888 -9.90 -37.07 11.93
N ASP A 889 -9.71 -38.28 12.35
CA ASP A 889 -8.39 -38.77 12.73
C ASP A 889 -7.48 -38.63 11.52
N ARG A 890 -6.66 -37.60 11.50
CA ARG A 890 -5.39 -37.46 10.75
C ARG A 890 -4.86 -36.04 10.98
N PHE A 891 -4.00 -35.92 11.98
CA PHE A 891 -2.65 -35.28 12.00
C PHE A 891 -2.17 -35.12 13.44
#